data_84e518ba550e57805bc722a1e1377b78
#
_entry.id   84e518ba550e57805bc722a1e1377b78
#
_cell.length_a   1.000
_cell.length_b   1.000
_cell.length_c   1.000
_cell.angle_alpha   90.00
_cell.angle_beta   90.00
_cell.angle_gamma   90.00
#
_symmetry.space_group_name_H-M   'P 1'
#
loop_
_entity.id
_entity.type
_entity.pdbx_description
1 polymer ?
#
loop_
_entity_poly.entity_id
_entity_poly.type
_entity_poly.pdbx_seq_one_letter_code
_entity_poly.pdbx_strand_id
1 'polypeptide(L)'
;MSRPSFICEAEAYRMLARAGIRPPVHGFADARPPFEPGCPVVLKGLAEELWHKSELGGVKFLAYDEAAVAAEAAQMQARVAAAGRRWIGALVCERVQVARADGLPSEGFVSLFRHETGWIALLGFGGLQAEALAGIAPVLRWPVALMSPSSALEELAGHLLGKIWLGRLRGLEPLTTQDSLLEFLTALWRLAGIAEEEGACLIELNPVSLGAEGRPIPLDAVGRRAPPPPARVPSPAGFLSAVMAPGRVAVAGVSSRDEGFGRIILENLRRCPSLAGRIVVVKPGQDSLAGMPCVQGVSALKEAPVDLLVLALPAAVAAATVSELIAQGGGARVVALVSGGFGDGADTTGLGGRLAAELRSARASGRWTPAILGPNFLGHWVPAIGLDTSFIPSERVPPLHPDGGCLALLGQSGAFLLCRRSRHRRLRILMGAALGNEIDVSLADYLDALAPDPGCRAVAAYVEGFRAGDLDATLRAALRLREKGITLLLYRAGRTAAGQAAAASHTGAIAGDVEIERAVLGRAGVRFSESIAAFDAALAWLAAYPRITRAPVALVTNAGFESVNGNDALESQLPAARLGAATVQALGDMLEAEGLAGLVPARLPLDLTPMAPETAYLRAAEILLRQDAGVLVLGLVPFTRRLHTGGAAAREFAGRLAHLSSSAGKPVGVAVDAGPASEEYREAFADAGLSVFARAEDALLGLRTLVGQAKP
;
A
#
# COMPACT_ATOMS: atom_id res chain seq x y z
N MET A 1 29.26 9.54 6.05
CA MET A 1 28.58 9.67 4.75
C MET A 1 29.21 10.82 4.01
N SER A 2 29.72 10.62 2.78
CA SER A 2 30.21 11.68 1.91
C SER A 2 29.05 12.63 1.62
N ARG A 3 29.32 13.96 1.64
CA ARG A 3 28.29 14.95 1.28
C ARG A 3 27.83 14.72 -0.17
N PRO A 4 26.51 14.84 -0.46
CA PRO A 4 26.04 14.78 -1.83
C PRO A 4 26.77 15.78 -2.71
N SER A 5 27.27 15.37 -3.87
CA SER A 5 27.92 16.28 -4.82
C SER A 5 26.91 16.75 -5.86
N PHE A 6 27.00 18.04 -6.21
CA PHE A 6 26.14 18.70 -7.19
C PHE A 6 26.53 18.28 -8.62
N ILE A 7 25.55 18.03 -9.48
CA ILE A 7 25.71 17.84 -10.92
C ILE A 7 25.26 19.12 -11.60
N CYS A 8 26.19 19.85 -12.21
CA CYS A 8 25.87 21.08 -12.90
C CYS A 8 25.19 20.81 -14.26
N GLU A 9 24.61 21.86 -14.85
CA GLU A 9 23.85 21.77 -16.10
C GLU A 9 24.68 21.16 -17.25
N ALA A 10 25.93 21.54 -17.41
CA ALA A 10 26.80 21.01 -18.46
C ALA A 10 27.07 19.50 -18.27
N GLU A 11 27.18 19.02 -17.05
CA GLU A 11 27.30 17.58 -16.76
C GLU A 11 25.99 16.87 -17.03
N ALA A 12 24.86 17.43 -16.59
CA ALA A 12 23.53 16.87 -16.83
C ALA A 12 23.27 16.78 -18.35
N TYR A 13 23.60 17.80 -19.12
CA TYR A 13 23.44 17.79 -20.57
C TYR A 13 24.25 16.70 -21.27
N ARG A 14 25.45 16.38 -20.78
CA ARG A 14 26.22 15.23 -21.29
C ARG A 14 25.49 13.90 -21.04
N MET A 15 24.91 13.74 -19.84
CA MET A 15 24.12 12.53 -19.53
C MET A 15 22.86 12.44 -20.42
N LEU A 16 22.17 13.55 -20.63
CA LEU A 16 21.01 13.64 -21.53
C LEU A 16 21.36 13.23 -22.96
N ALA A 17 22.46 13.77 -23.51
CA ALA A 17 22.92 13.44 -24.86
C ALA A 17 23.25 11.94 -25.02
N ARG A 18 23.91 11.33 -24.02
CA ARG A 18 24.17 9.86 -23.96
C ARG A 18 22.86 9.06 -23.95
N ALA A 19 21.83 9.56 -23.30
CA ALA A 19 20.52 8.91 -23.23
C ALA A 19 19.72 9.03 -24.54
N GLY A 20 20.10 9.95 -25.43
CA GLY A 20 19.38 10.30 -26.66
C GLY A 20 18.38 11.43 -26.48
N ILE A 21 18.45 12.20 -25.39
CA ILE A 21 17.69 13.42 -25.18
C ILE A 21 18.56 14.59 -25.67
N ARG A 22 18.05 15.34 -26.65
CA ARG A 22 18.77 16.48 -27.22
C ARG A 22 18.73 17.65 -26.22
N PRO A 23 19.86 18.08 -25.62
CA PRO A 23 19.93 19.34 -24.90
C PRO A 23 20.07 20.51 -25.91
N PRO A 24 19.85 21.78 -25.50
CA PRO A 24 20.21 22.92 -26.29
C PRO A 24 21.70 22.87 -26.69
N VAL A 25 22.05 23.33 -27.88
CA VAL A 25 23.47 23.51 -28.25
C VAL A 25 24.11 24.44 -27.21
N HIS A 26 25.26 24.07 -26.67
CA HIS A 26 25.89 24.79 -25.55
C HIS A 26 27.40 24.70 -25.56
N GLY A 27 28.03 25.62 -24.84
CA GLY A 27 29.47 25.62 -24.54
C GLY A 27 29.79 26.61 -23.42
N PHE A 28 30.89 26.38 -22.73
CA PHE A 28 31.35 27.33 -21.71
C PHE A 28 31.80 28.63 -22.34
N ALA A 29 31.48 29.76 -21.69
CA ALA A 29 31.79 31.12 -22.17
C ALA A 29 33.29 31.37 -22.42
N ASP A 30 34.16 30.72 -21.64
CA ASP A 30 35.62 30.78 -21.71
C ASP A 30 36.25 29.79 -22.71
N ALA A 31 35.46 28.88 -23.30
CA ALA A 31 35.92 27.81 -24.17
C ALA A 31 35.46 27.98 -25.65
N ARG A 32 35.20 29.20 -26.11
CA ARG A 32 34.68 29.51 -27.45
C ARG A 32 33.47 28.64 -27.82
N PRO A 33 32.28 28.95 -27.28
CA PRO A 33 31.07 28.19 -27.57
C PRO A 33 30.73 28.29 -29.07
N PRO A 34 30.03 27.28 -29.65
CA PRO A 34 29.82 27.09 -31.08
C PRO A 34 28.73 28.01 -31.63
N PHE A 35 28.85 29.33 -31.43
CA PHE A 35 27.87 30.33 -31.91
C PHE A 35 28.52 31.38 -32.77
N GLU A 36 27.80 31.79 -33.81
CA GLU A 36 28.18 32.89 -34.69
C GLU A 36 27.85 34.23 -34.00
N PRO A 37 28.66 35.30 -34.20
CA PRO A 37 28.34 36.63 -33.70
C PRO A 37 26.93 37.09 -34.14
N GLY A 38 26.17 37.65 -33.19
CA GLY A 38 24.81 38.10 -33.42
C GLY A 38 23.72 37.06 -33.23
N CYS A 39 24.05 35.76 -33.11
CA CYS A 39 23.05 34.71 -32.81
C CYS A 39 22.37 34.96 -31.47
N PRO A 40 21.05 34.75 -31.38
CA PRO A 40 20.36 34.80 -30.08
C PRO A 40 20.75 33.65 -29.18
N VAL A 41 21.30 33.93 -28.00
CA VAL A 41 21.74 32.95 -27.02
C VAL A 41 21.17 33.24 -25.62
N VAL A 42 21.28 32.23 -24.76
CA VAL A 42 20.98 32.35 -23.34
C VAL A 42 22.26 32.07 -22.54
N LEU A 43 22.72 33.10 -21.81
CA LEU A 43 23.84 32.96 -20.88
C LEU A 43 23.31 32.52 -19.52
N LYS A 44 23.91 31.47 -18.95
CA LYS A 44 23.54 30.87 -17.66
C LYS A 44 24.71 30.76 -16.71
N GLY A 45 24.61 31.35 -15.53
CA GLY A 45 25.60 31.23 -14.47
C GLY A 45 25.45 29.87 -13.77
N LEU A 46 26.56 29.14 -13.65
CA LEU A 46 26.63 27.88 -12.95
C LEU A 46 27.34 28.07 -11.61
N ALA A 47 26.69 27.63 -10.53
CA ALA A 47 27.28 27.63 -9.18
C ALA A 47 26.86 26.41 -8.41
N GLU A 48 27.62 26.01 -7.39
CA GLU A 48 27.26 24.90 -6.51
C GLU A 48 25.94 25.18 -5.80
N GLU A 49 25.03 24.16 -5.80
CA GLU A 49 23.71 24.22 -5.16
C GLU A 49 22.80 25.37 -5.63
N LEU A 50 23.02 25.90 -6.82
CA LEU A 50 22.16 26.91 -7.41
C LEU A 50 21.06 26.25 -8.25
N TRP A 51 19.90 26.02 -7.62
CA TRP A 51 18.73 25.39 -8.25
C TRP A 51 17.89 26.40 -9.03
N HIS A 52 17.70 27.62 -8.49
CA HIS A 52 16.88 28.68 -9.07
C HIS A 52 17.76 29.83 -9.57
N LYS A 53 18.38 29.63 -10.75
CA LYS A 53 19.32 30.58 -11.34
C LYS A 53 18.71 31.97 -11.57
N SER A 54 17.43 32.03 -11.94
CA SER A 54 16.73 33.28 -12.28
C SER A 54 16.62 34.24 -11.08
N GLU A 55 16.53 33.75 -9.86
CA GLU A 55 16.40 34.54 -8.63
C GLU A 55 17.66 35.37 -8.34
N LEU A 56 18.83 34.87 -8.73
CA LEU A 56 20.10 35.58 -8.61
C LEU A 56 20.52 36.30 -9.91
N GLY A 57 19.59 36.44 -10.86
CA GLY A 57 19.92 37.00 -12.17
C GLY A 57 20.94 36.18 -12.95
N GLY A 58 20.95 34.84 -12.69
CA GLY A 58 21.86 33.90 -13.32
C GLY A 58 21.45 33.43 -14.72
N VAL A 59 20.41 34.03 -15.31
CA VAL A 59 19.96 33.78 -16.70
C VAL A 59 19.81 35.07 -17.44
N LYS A 60 20.46 35.21 -18.63
CA LYS A 60 20.40 36.39 -19.47
C LYS A 60 20.21 36.03 -20.92
N PHE A 61 19.29 36.71 -21.60
CA PHE A 61 19.07 36.61 -23.04
C PHE A 61 19.85 37.73 -23.73
N LEU A 62 20.68 37.37 -24.72
CA LEU A 62 21.49 38.34 -25.49
C LEU A 62 21.78 37.85 -26.90
N ALA A 63 22.25 38.73 -27.76
CA ALA A 63 22.91 38.35 -29.01
C ALA A 63 24.35 37.90 -28.66
N TYR A 64 24.84 36.84 -29.29
CA TYR A 64 26.18 36.35 -29.01
C TYR A 64 27.24 37.39 -29.47
N ASP A 65 27.99 37.87 -28.51
CA ASP A 65 29.19 38.67 -28.67
C ASP A 65 30.16 38.27 -27.54
N GLU A 66 31.37 37.93 -27.88
CA GLU A 66 32.35 37.36 -26.94
C GLU A 66 32.64 38.30 -25.76
N ALA A 67 32.73 39.62 -26.05
CA ALA A 67 33.01 40.61 -25.02
C ALA A 67 31.78 40.85 -24.12
N ALA A 68 30.58 40.93 -24.71
CA ALA A 68 29.35 41.07 -23.96
C ALA A 68 29.05 39.85 -23.08
N VAL A 69 29.29 38.65 -23.57
CA VAL A 69 29.17 37.38 -22.81
C VAL A 69 30.16 37.40 -21.65
N ALA A 70 31.42 37.74 -21.86
CA ALA A 70 32.43 37.78 -20.79
C ALA A 70 32.09 38.83 -19.72
N ALA A 71 31.61 40.01 -20.11
CA ALA A 71 31.22 41.07 -19.18
C ALA A 71 30.02 40.65 -18.30
N GLU A 72 28.98 40.06 -18.90
CA GLU A 72 27.80 39.59 -18.17
C GLU A 72 28.14 38.38 -17.27
N ALA A 73 28.99 37.46 -17.74
CA ALA A 73 29.49 36.35 -16.94
C ALA A 73 30.22 36.81 -15.68
N ALA A 74 31.08 37.86 -15.79
CA ALA A 74 31.74 38.45 -14.64
C ALA A 74 30.77 39.08 -13.64
N GLN A 75 29.68 39.71 -14.12
CA GLN A 75 28.63 40.23 -13.25
C GLN A 75 27.86 39.11 -12.55
N MET A 76 27.54 38.01 -13.25
CA MET A 76 26.92 36.83 -12.65
C MET A 76 27.80 36.22 -11.58
N GLN A 77 29.10 36.08 -11.86
CA GLN A 77 30.08 35.59 -10.89
C GLN A 77 30.11 36.45 -9.62
N ALA A 78 30.10 37.76 -9.74
CA ALA A 78 30.06 38.68 -8.60
C ALA A 78 28.79 38.52 -7.77
N ARG A 79 27.62 38.35 -8.41
CA ARG A 79 26.34 38.10 -7.72
C ARG A 79 26.35 36.74 -6.96
N VAL A 80 26.87 35.69 -7.59
CA VAL A 80 27.01 34.37 -7.01
C VAL A 80 27.95 34.39 -5.78
N ALA A 81 29.09 35.11 -5.91
CA ALA A 81 30.03 35.25 -4.80
C ALA A 81 29.42 36.07 -3.65
N ALA A 82 28.67 37.14 -3.93
CA ALA A 82 27.93 37.88 -2.92
C ALA A 82 26.87 37.04 -2.19
N ALA A 83 26.29 36.03 -2.86
CA ALA A 83 25.40 35.03 -2.25
C ALA A 83 26.13 33.93 -1.50
N GLY A 84 27.45 33.98 -1.36
CA GLY A 84 28.26 32.99 -0.62
C GLY A 84 28.36 31.64 -1.31
N ARG A 85 28.16 31.56 -2.62
CA ARG A 85 28.19 30.30 -3.39
C ARG A 85 29.45 30.21 -4.25
N ARG A 86 29.90 28.97 -4.50
CA ARG A 86 31.06 28.69 -5.33
C ARG A 86 30.67 28.73 -6.81
N TRP A 87 31.28 29.67 -7.57
CA TRP A 87 31.16 29.78 -9.03
C TRP A 87 31.79 28.55 -9.72
N ILE A 88 31.08 28.00 -10.72
CA ILE A 88 31.57 26.90 -11.57
C ILE A 88 31.97 27.45 -12.96
N GLY A 89 31.18 28.36 -13.53
CA GLY A 89 31.37 28.90 -14.86
C GLY A 89 30.11 29.55 -15.42
N ALA A 90 30.21 30.06 -16.63
CA ALA A 90 29.05 30.49 -17.40
C ALA A 90 28.85 29.61 -18.62
N LEU A 91 27.62 29.16 -18.85
CA LEU A 91 27.23 28.35 -20.00
C LEU A 91 26.46 29.24 -21.01
N VAL A 92 26.94 29.28 -22.24
CA VAL A 92 26.21 29.86 -23.36
C VAL A 92 25.41 28.79 -24.03
N CYS A 93 24.10 28.98 -24.11
CA CYS A 93 23.16 28.01 -24.68
C CYS A 93 22.42 28.59 -25.87
N GLU A 94 22.06 27.76 -26.82
CA GLU A 94 21.11 28.09 -27.89
C GLU A 94 19.81 28.63 -27.27
N ARG A 95 19.31 29.75 -27.85
CA ARG A 95 17.94 30.18 -27.56
C ARG A 95 16.95 29.36 -28.37
N VAL A 96 16.46 28.29 -27.77
CA VAL A 96 15.51 27.35 -28.41
C VAL A 96 14.22 28.11 -28.76
N GLN A 97 13.74 27.96 -30.00
CA GLN A 97 12.39 28.34 -30.39
C GLN A 97 11.41 27.27 -29.88
N VAL A 98 10.55 27.68 -28.96
CA VAL A 98 9.58 26.78 -28.33
C VAL A 98 8.21 26.93 -28.97
N ALA A 99 7.55 25.78 -29.23
CA ALA A 99 6.15 25.74 -29.59
C ALA A 99 5.28 26.11 -28.37
N ARG A 100 4.24 26.88 -28.58
CA ARG A 100 3.34 27.32 -27.53
C ARG A 100 1.89 26.99 -27.87
N ALA A 101 1.12 26.57 -26.87
CA ALA A 101 -0.32 26.50 -26.98
C ALA A 101 -0.90 27.87 -26.66
N ASP A 102 -1.76 28.40 -27.54
CA ASP A 102 -2.34 29.73 -27.36
C ASP A 102 -3.10 29.83 -26.01
N GLY A 103 -2.53 30.67 -25.12
CA GLY A 103 -3.13 30.96 -23.81
C GLY A 103 -3.07 29.83 -22.77
N LEU A 104 -2.47 28.68 -23.08
CA LEU A 104 -2.35 27.55 -22.15
C LEU A 104 -0.90 27.27 -21.74
N PRO A 105 -0.64 26.84 -20.49
CA PRO A 105 0.68 26.41 -20.06
C PRO A 105 1.10 25.15 -20.82
N SER A 106 2.28 25.16 -21.44
CA SER A 106 2.81 24.06 -22.23
C SER A 106 4.20 23.60 -21.82
N GLU A 107 4.75 24.16 -20.73
CA GLU A 107 6.02 23.71 -20.17
C GLU A 107 5.81 22.55 -19.21
N GLY A 108 6.64 21.53 -19.34
CA GLY A 108 6.69 20.40 -18.42
C GLY A 108 7.90 20.43 -17.50
N PHE A 109 7.90 19.64 -16.47
CA PHE A 109 9.11 19.25 -15.73
C PHE A 109 9.23 17.74 -15.68
N VAL A 110 10.46 17.26 -15.57
CA VAL A 110 10.78 15.86 -15.27
C VAL A 110 11.76 15.83 -14.10
N SER A 111 11.46 15.03 -13.10
CA SER A 111 12.40 14.70 -12.03
C SER A 111 12.62 13.20 -12.02
N LEU A 112 13.86 12.77 -12.23
CA LEU A 112 14.27 11.38 -12.19
C LEU A 112 15.13 11.19 -10.93
N PHE A 113 14.66 10.41 -9.96
CA PHE A 113 15.38 10.23 -8.72
C PHE A 113 15.43 8.77 -8.27
N ARG A 114 16.50 8.41 -7.57
CA ARG A 114 16.71 7.09 -7.02
C ARG A 114 15.99 6.96 -5.68
N HIS A 115 14.99 6.11 -5.67
CA HIS A 115 14.24 5.69 -4.51
C HIS A 115 14.75 4.32 -4.03
N GLU A 116 14.37 3.86 -2.82
CA GLU A 116 14.73 2.51 -2.36
C GLU A 116 14.20 1.39 -3.26
N THR A 117 13.08 1.61 -3.93
CA THR A 117 12.44 0.66 -4.89
C THR A 117 12.97 0.79 -6.33
N GLY A 118 14.06 1.52 -6.55
CA GLY A 118 14.61 1.82 -7.86
C GLY A 118 14.34 3.24 -8.31
N TRP A 119 14.55 3.52 -9.59
CA TRP A 119 14.35 4.85 -10.16
C TRP A 119 12.86 5.19 -10.33
N ILE A 120 12.50 6.41 -9.92
CA ILE A 120 11.17 6.99 -10.11
C ILE A 120 11.29 8.20 -11.03
N ALA A 121 10.48 8.26 -12.08
CA ALA A 121 10.33 9.43 -12.91
C ALA A 121 9.03 10.17 -12.53
N LEU A 122 9.14 11.46 -12.26
CA LEU A 122 8.02 12.37 -12.10
C LEU A 122 7.88 13.20 -13.37
N LEU A 123 6.65 13.43 -13.81
CA LEU A 123 6.35 14.36 -14.92
C LEU A 123 5.08 15.15 -14.61
N GLY A 124 5.13 16.46 -14.86
CA GLY A 124 4.00 17.36 -14.64
C GLY A 124 4.22 18.71 -15.31
N PHE A 125 3.34 19.68 -15.01
CA PHE A 125 3.54 21.05 -15.44
C PHE A 125 4.79 21.66 -14.81
N GLY A 126 5.63 22.29 -15.63
CA GLY A 126 6.84 23.00 -15.23
C GLY A 126 6.69 24.52 -15.30
N GLY A 127 7.81 25.20 -15.06
CA GLY A 127 7.86 26.68 -15.12
C GLY A 127 7.11 27.35 -13.96
N LEU A 128 6.80 28.63 -14.13
CA LEU A 128 6.23 29.49 -13.09
C LEU A 128 4.80 29.14 -12.65
N GLN A 129 4.08 28.36 -13.45
CA GLN A 129 2.66 28.02 -13.20
C GLN A 129 2.48 26.63 -12.58
N ALA A 130 3.55 25.87 -12.34
CA ALA A 130 3.52 24.50 -11.87
C ALA A 130 2.72 24.35 -10.57
N GLU A 131 2.95 25.21 -9.57
CA GLU A 131 2.28 25.16 -8.27
C GLU A 131 0.77 25.42 -8.39
N ALA A 132 0.36 26.37 -9.22
CA ALA A 132 -1.05 26.71 -9.41
C ALA A 132 -1.83 25.57 -10.09
N LEU A 133 -1.17 24.74 -10.90
CA LEU A 133 -1.77 23.64 -11.65
C LEU A 133 -1.73 22.30 -10.93
N ALA A 134 -0.95 22.17 -9.87
CA ALA A 134 -0.78 20.91 -9.13
C ALA A 134 -2.09 20.33 -8.58
N GLY A 135 -3.06 21.19 -8.22
CA GLY A 135 -4.39 20.76 -7.75
C GLY A 135 -5.33 20.27 -8.86
N ILE A 136 -5.07 20.66 -10.12
CA ILE A 136 -5.92 20.32 -11.28
C ILE A 136 -5.35 19.14 -12.07
N ALA A 137 -4.01 19.10 -12.16
CA ALA A 137 -3.29 18.08 -12.90
C ALA A 137 -2.16 17.51 -12.02
N PRO A 138 -2.45 16.45 -11.28
CA PRO A 138 -1.48 15.85 -10.36
C PRO A 138 -0.26 15.31 -11.12
N VAL A 139 0.91 15.39 -10.49
CA VAL A 139 2.17 14.89 -11.06
C VAL A 139 2.06 13.39 -11.34
N LEU A 140 2.44 12.98 -12.54
CA LEU A 140 2.59 11.57 -12.92
C LEU A 140 3.81 10.97 -12.22
N ARG A 141 3.69 9.73 -11.74
CA ARG A 141 4.72 9.01 -10.98
C ARG A 141 4.95 7.65 -11.59
N TRP A 142 6.13 7.46 -12.15
CA TRP A 142 6.47 6.26 -12.92
C TRP A 142 7.65 5.52 -12.31
N PRO A 143 7.42 4.39 -11.63
CA PRO A 143 8.49 3.46 -11.25
C PRO A 143 9.10 2.82 -12.50
N VAL A 144 10.32 3.24 -12.84
CA VAL A 144 11.00 2.88 -14.10
C VAL A 144 11.11 1.36 -14.29
N ALA A 145 11.39 0.63 -13.21
CA ALA A 145 11.52 -0.84 -13.26
C ALA A 145 10.20 -1.60 -13.43
N LEU A 146 9.05 -0.96 -13.14
CA LEU A 146 7.72 -1.61 -13.15
C LEU A 146 6.84 -1.16 -14.31
N MET A 147 7.37 -0.32 -15.19
CA MET A 147 6.58 0.33 -16.22
C MET A 147 7.36 0.47 -17.52
N SER A 148 6.68 0.29 -18.64
CA SER A 148 7.26 0.55 -19.95
C SER A 148 7.08 2.01 -20.38
N PRO A 149 7.94 2.55 -21.26
CA PRO A 149 7.73 3.86 -21.88
C PRO A 149 6.37 4.00 -22.57
N SER A 150 5.88 2.93 -23.21
CA SER A 150 4.57 2.92 -23.87
C SER A 150 3.42 3.09 -22.87
N SER A 151 3.47 2.40 -21.72
CA SER A 151 2.47 2.58 -20.66
C SER A 151 2.54 3.97 -20.04
N ALA A 152 3.74 4.56 -19.93
CA ALA A 152 3.92 5.93 -19.47
C ALA A 152 3.31 6.94 -20.46
N LEU A 153 3.45 6.68 -21.79
CA LEU A 153 2.83 7.48 -22.83
C LEU A 153 1.30 7.46 -22.75
N GLU A 154 0.69 6.30 -22.49
CA GLU A 154 -0.76 6.19 -22.30
C GLU A 154 -1.24 7.08 -21.15
N GLU A 155 -0.55 7.04 -20.02
CA GLU A 155 -0.88 7.88 -18.86
C GLU A 155 -0.66 9.38 -19.15
N LEU A 156 0.45 9.73 -19.81
CA LEU A 156 0.72 11.12 -20.23
C LEU A 156 -0.35 11.62 -21.21
N ALA A 157 -0.75 10.81 -22.18
CA ALA A 157 -1.76 11.17 -23.17
C ALA A 157 -3.17 11.39 -22.54
N GLY A 158 -3.44 10.78 -21.38
CA GLY A 158 -4.62 11.05 -20.55
C GLY A 158 -4.50 12.26 -19.63
N HIS A 159 -3.28 12.67 -19.29
CA HIS A 159 -2.97 13.82 -18.43
C HIS A 159 -3.21 15.15 -19.14
N LEU A 160 -3.56 16.21 -18.40
CA LEU A 160 -3.85 17.52 -19.00
C LEU A 160 -2.69 18.06 -19.85
N LEU A 161 -1.45 17.96 -19.36
CA LEU A 161 -0.26 18.39 -20.12
C LEU A 161 -0.12 17.61 -21.43
N GLY A 162 -0.29 16.30 -21.40
CA GLY A 162 -0.24 15.46 -22.60
C GLY A 162 -1.38 15.74 -23.59
N LYS A 163 -2.58 16.07 -23.09
CA LYS A 163 -3.69 16.52 -23.93
C LYS A 163 -3.38 17.84 -24.63
N ILE A 164 -2.73 18.79 -23.95
CA ILE A 164 -2.28 20.05 -24.55
C ILE A 164 -1.21 19.75 -25.62
N TRP A 165 -0.18 18.98 -25.27
CA TRP A 165 0.92 18.67 -26.18
C TRP A 165 0.45 17.95 -27.46
N LEU A 166 -0.52 17.03 -27.32
CA LEU A 166 -1.05 16.23 -28.45
C LEU A 166 -2.25 16.88 -29.16
N GLY A 167 -2.64 18.13 -28.81
CA GLY A 167 -3.76 18.82 -29.43
C GLY A 167 -5.12 18.11 -29.16
N ARG A 168 -5.27 17.42 -28.04
CA ARG A 168 -6.50 16.65 -27.72
C ARG A 168 -7.56 17.47 -26.98
N LEU A 169 -7.38 18.76 -26.88
CA LEU A 169 -8.38 19.69 -26.37
C LEU A 169 -9.00 20.45 -27.54
N ARG A 170 -10.29 20.76 -27.44
CA ARG A 170 -11.03 21.46 -28.49
C ARG A 170 -10.35 22.78 -28.86
N GLY A 171 -10.02 22.97 -30.14
CA GLY A 171 -9.42 24.20 -30.68
C GLY A 171 -7.90 24.29 -30.52
N LEU A 172 -7.23 23.23 -30.07
CA LEU A 172 -5.77 23.20 -30.04
C LEU A 172 -5.20 22.37 -31.19
N GLU A 173 -4.16 22.90 -31.80
CA GLU A 173 -3.30 22.16 -32.74
C GLU A 173 -2.26 21.35 -31.95
N PRO A 174 -1.87 20.14 -32.44
CA PRO A 174 -0.85 19.35 -31.79
C PRO A 174 0.51 20.04 -31.84
N LEU A 175 1.16 20.15 -30.68
CA LEU A 175 2.52 20.68 -30.58
C LEU A 175 3.58 19.60 -30.80
N THR A 176 3.21 18.34 -30.68
CA THR A 176 4.08 17.16 -30.83
C THR A 176 3.30 15.93 -31.29
N THR A 177 4.01 14.85 -31.60
CA THR A 177 3.43 13.55 -31.95
C THR A 177 3.60 12.54 -30.81
N GLN A 178 2.79 11.46 -30.84
CA GLN A 178 2.96 10.35 -29.88
C GLN A 178 4.33 9.67 -30.05
N ASP A 179 4.83 9.54 -31.27
CA ASP A 179 6.13 8.91 -31.54
C ASP A 179 7.27 9.74 -30.92
N SER A 180 7.23 11.07 -31.07
CA SER A 180 8.22 11.96 -30.45
C SER A 180 8.20 11.87 -28.92
N LEU A 181 7.01 11.77 -28.31
CA LEU A 181 6.89 11.57 -26.86
C LEU A 181 7.38 10.19 -26.44
N LEU A 182 7.11 9.14 -27.21
CA LEU A 182 7.58 7.79 -26.92
C LEU A 182 9.11 7.69 -26.99
N GLU A 183 9.73 8.36 -28.00
CA GLU A 183 11.19 8.48 -28.10
C GLU A 183 11.77 9.17 -26.86
N PHE A 184 11.19 10.27 -26.45
CA PHE A 184 11.61 11.01 -25.25
C PHE A 184 11.48 10.16 -23.97
N LEU A 185 10.34 9.52 -23.76
CA LEU A 185 10.13 8.64 -22.61
C LEU A 185 11.10 7.46 -22.64
N THR A 186 11.35 6.84 -23.79
CA THR A 186 12.33 5.76 -23.94
C THR A 186 13.74 6.25 -23.55
N ALA A 187 14.09 7.48 -23.95
CA ALA A 187 15.34 8.09 -23.56
C ALA A 187 15.43 8.41 -22.06
N LEU A 188 14.33 8.79 -21.40
CA LEU A 188 14.28 8.95 -19.94
C LEU A 188 14.56 7.62 -19.21
N TRP A 189 14.04 6.49 -19.70
CA TRP A 189 14.35 5.17 -19.13
C TRP A 189 15.83 4.82 -19.29
N ARG A 190 16.47 5.16 -20.41
CA ARG A 190 17.93 5.02 -20.58
C ARG A 190 18.70 5.94 -19.65
N LEU A 191 18.20 7.16 -19.44
CA LEU A 191 18.82 8.15 -18.53
C LEU A 191 18.90 7.59 -17.09
N ALA A 192 17.89 6.83 -16.64
CA ALA A 192 17.93 6.18 -15.33
C ALA A 192 19.15 5.23 -15.19
N GLY A 193 19.42 4.43 -16.22
CA GLY A 193 20.60 3.56 -16.24
C GLY A 193 21.92 4.34 -16.24
N ILE A 194 22.02 5.39 -17.07
CA ILE A 194 23.19 6.27 -17.11
C ILE A 194 23.40 6.99 -15.78
N ALA A 195 22.32 7.47 -15.15
CA ALA A 195 22.36 8.11 -13.85
C ALA A 195 22.88 7.16 -12.76
N GLU A 196 22.49 5.88 -12.80
CA GLU A 196 23.02 4.85 -11.89
C GLU A 196 24.52 4.63 -12.09
N GLU A 197 24.97 4.49 -13.34
CA GLU A 197 26.38 4.33 -13.69
C GLU A 197 27.25 5.49 -13.18
N GLU A 198 26.72 6.73 -13.28
CA GLU A 198 27.42 7.96 -12.86
C GLU A 198 27.25 8.28 -11.36
N GLY A 199 26.60 7.40 -10.59
CA GLY A 199 26.35 7.57 -9.16
C GLY A 199 25.40 8.73 -8.83
N ALA A 200 24.58 9.16 -9.80
CA ALA A 200 23.55 10.15 -9.56
C ALA A 200 22.43 9.56 -8.69
N CYS A 201 21.77 10.41 -7.91
CA CYS A 201 20.56 10.07 -7.17
C CYS A 201 19.37 10.95 -7.53
N LEU A 202 19.62 12.01 -8.28
CA LEU A 202 18.59 12.94 -8.77
C LEU A 202 19.08 13.59 -10.05
N ILE A 203 18.21 13.65 -11.06
CA ILE A 203 18.31 14.49 -12.26
C ILE A 203 16.98 15.23 -12.42
N GLU A 204 17.01 16.52 -12.45
CA GLU A 204 15.84 17.38 -12.64
C GLU A 204 15.97 18.17 -13.93
N LEU A 205 14.91 18.15 -14.74
CA LEU A 205 14.76 18.85 -16.02
C LEU A 205 13.59 19.83 -15.87
N ASN A 206 13.86 21.11 -15.74
CA ASN A 206 12.80 22.09 -15.52
C ASN A 206 13.21 23.50 -16.02
N PRO A 207 12.55 24.04 -17.07
CA PRO A 207 11.43 23.41 -17.79
C PRO A 207 11.87 22.44 -18.91
N VAL A 208 10.97 21.56 -19.28
CA VAL A 208 10.98 20.80 -20.52
C VAL A 208 9.95 21.44 -21.45
N SER A 209 10.41 21.97 -22.59
CA SER A 209 9.56 22.61 -23.60
C SER A 209 9.59 21.80 -24.91
N LEU A 210 8.61 22.03 -25.77
CA LEU A 210 8.59 21.47 -27.11
C LEU A 210 9.28 22.42 -28.07
N GLY A 211 10.31 21.98 -28.79
CA GLY A 211 10.94 22.74 -29.84
C GLY A 211 10.01 22.93 -31.05
N ALA A 212 10.40 23.79 -32.00
CA ALA A 212 9.61 24.06 -33.19
C ALA A 212 9.31 22.79 -34.04
N GLU A 213 10.15 21.75 -33.91
CA GLU A 213 9.96 20.45 -34.56
C GLU A 213 9.08 19.48 -33.73
N GLY A 214 8.49 19.95 -32.64
CA GLY A 214 7.66 19.17 -31.74
C GLY A 214 8.42 18.18 -30.84
N ARG A 215 9.76 18.25 -30.76
CA ARG A 215 10.54 17.39 -29.86
C ARG A 215 10.66 18.00 -28.48
N PRO A 216 10.50 17.20 -27.39
CA PRO A 216 10.76 17.67 -26.02
C PRO A 216 12.25 18.02 -25.84
N ILE A 217 12.52 19.22 -25.36
CA ILE A 217 13.87 19.77 -25.13
C ILE A 217 13.93 20.28 -23.68
N PRO A 218 14.79 19.73 -22.81
CA PRO A 218 15.06 20.28 -21.50
C PRO A 218 15.84 21.60 -21.63
N LEU A 219 15.23 22.71 -21.18
CA LEU A 219 15.88 24.02 -21.24
C LEU A 219 16.81 24.28 -20.05
N ASP A 220 16.63 23.54 -18.96
CA ASP A 220 17.52 23.52 -17.80
C ASP A 220 17.61 22.10 -17.23
N ALA A 221 18.78 21.75 -16.67
CA ALA A 221 19.03 20.47 -16.07
C ALA A 221 20.04 20.58 -14.92
N VAL A 222 19.74 19.92 -13.80
CA VAL A 222 20.61 19.85 -12.62
C VAL A 222 20.48 18.49 -11.97
N GLY A 223 21.40 18.13 -11.08
CA GLY A 223 21.30 16.87 -10.38
C GLY A 223 22.16 16.78 -9.12
N ARG A 224 22.11 15.61 -8.50
CA ARG A 224 22.90 15.26 -7.30
C ARG A 224 23.43 13.84 -7.40
N ARG A 225 24.60 13.61 -6.78
CA ARG A 225 25.17 12.29 -6.52
C ARG A 225 25.07 12.00 -5.03
N ALA A 226 24.64 10.79 -4.70
CA ALA A 226 24.69 10.27 -3.34
C ALA A 226 24.87 8.74 -3.37
N PRO A 227 25.48 8.14 -2.35
CA PRO A 227 25.54 6.69 -2.25
C PRO A 227 24.12 6.08 -2.19
N PRO A 228 23.95 4.83 -2.62
CA PRO A 228 22.67 4.14 -2.47
C PRO A 228 22.29 4.02 -0.99
N PRO A 229 20.99 3.96 -0.68
CA PRO A 229 20.55 3.69 0.68
C PRO A 229 21.10 2.34 1.15
N PRO A 230 21.35 2.17 2.47
CA PRO A 230 21.85 0.91 3.00
C PRO A 230 20.84 -0.22 2.74
N ALA A 231 21.36 -1.38 2.35
CA ALA A 231 20.53 -2.56 2.14
C ALA A 231 19.88 -3.01 3.46
N ARG A 232 18.62 -3.44 3.37
CA ARG A 232 17.92 -4.05 4.49
C ARG A 232 18.54 -5.39 4.85
N VAL A 233 18.71 -5.66 6.14
CA VAL A 233 19.07 -6.98 6.64
C VAL A 233 17.79 -7.75 6.95
N PRO A 234 17.49 -8.86 6.27
CA PRO A 234 16.26 -9.62 6.50
C PRO A 234 16.26 -10.27 7.90
N SER A 235 15.07 -10.49 8.44
CA SER A 235 14.89 -11.28 9.66
C SER A 235 15.18 -12.76 9.41
N PRO A 236 15.46 -13.56 10.49
CA PRO A 236 15.74 -14.98 10.34
C PRO A 236 14.59 -15.74 9.66
N ALA A 237 14.92 -16.59 8.71
CA ALA A 237 13.94 -17.42 8.01
C ALA A 237 13.20 -18.39 8.97
N GLY A 238 11.96 -18.74 8.61
CA GLY A 238 11.18 -19.73 9.34
C GLY A 238 10.50 -19.21 10.61
N PHE A 239 10.50 -17.90 10.88
CA PHE A 239 9.80 -17.35 12.05
C PHE A 239 8.29 -17.61 11.98
N LEU A 240 7.69 -17.60 10.78
CA LEU A 240 6.25 -17.76 10.60
C LEU A 240 5.76 -19.13 11.14
N SER A 241 6.50 -20.21 10.91
CA SER A 241 6.12 -21.53 11.42
C SER A 241 6.09 -21.57 12.95
N ALA A 242 7.01 -20.87 13.63
CA ALA A 242 7.04 -20.75 15.08
C ALA A 242 5.89 -19.88 15.63
N VAL A 243 5.32 -18.99 14.82
CA VAL A 243 4.17 -18.15 15.14
C VAL A 243 2.86 -18.90 14.85
N MET A 244 2.79 -19.60 13.72
CA MET A 244 1.56 -20.28 13.27
C MET A 244 1.25 -21.56 14.02
N ALA A 245 2.26 -22.32 14.42
CA ALA A 245 2.11 -23.61 15.11
C ALA A 245 3.29 -23.87 16.06
N PRO A 246 3.41 -23.10 17.15
CA PRO A 246 4.51 -23.29 18.09
C PRO A 246 4.40 -24.66 18.78
N GLY A 247 5.48 -25.43 18.77
CA GLY A 247 5.57 -26.70 19.50
C GLY A 247 5.77 -26.49 20.99
N ARG A 248 6.44 -25.39 21.40
CA ARG A 248 6.68 -25.03 22.80
C ARG A 248 6.75 -23.52 22.95
N VAL A 249 6.12 -22.99 24.03
CA VAL A 249 6.04 -21.54 24.28
C VAL A 249 6.55 -21.22 25.68
N ALA A 250 7.31 -20.13 25.83
CA ALA A 250 7.67 -19.55 27.12
C ALA A 250 7.06 -18.18 27.30
N VAL A 251 6.68 -17.84 28.55
CA VAL A 251 6.19 -16.50 28.91
C VAL A 251 7.00 -15.97 30.06
N ALA A 252 7.60 -14.77 29.90
CA ALA A 252 8.25 -14.04 30.98
C ALA A 252 7.43 -12.81 31.39
N GLY A 253 7.55 -12.39 32.65
CA GLY A 253 6.77 -11.25 33.20
C GLY A 253 5.39 -11.65 33.69
N VAL A 254 5.20 -12.92 34.01
CA VAL A 254 3.93 -13.40 34.61
C VAL A 254 3.86 -13.00 36.09
N SER A 255 2.84 -12.22 36.44
CA SER A 255 2.56 -11.84 37.83
C SER A 255 2.06 -13.05 38.64
N SER A 256 2.44 -13.09 39.93
CA SER A 256 1.84 -14.01 40.89
C SER A 256 0.43 -13.58 41.31
N ARG A 257 0.06 -12.33 41.07
CA ARG A 257 -1.32 -11.81 41.18
C ARG A 257 -2.06 -12.06 39.87
N ASP A 258 -3.39 -12.10 39.93
CA ASP A 258 -4.23 -12.37 38.72
C ASP A 258 -4.33 -11.18 37.76
N GLU A 259 -3.47 -10.18 37.90
CA GLU A 259 -3.41 -8.96 37.08
C GLU A 259 -2.10 -8.89 36.29
N GLY A 260 -2.17 -8.26 35.12
CA GLY A 260 -1.02 -7.97 34.27
C GLY A 260 -0.99 -8.72 32.95
N PHE A 261 -0.32 -8.11 31.96
CA PHE A 261 -0.29 -8.61 30.58
C PHE A 261 0.21 -10.05 30.46
N GLY A 262 1.34 -10.38 31.14
CA GLY A 262 1.89 -11.74 31.09
C GLY A 262 0.94 -12.81 31.65
N ARG A 263 0.10 -12.47 32.61
CA ARG A 263 -0.90 -13.36 33.17
C ARG A 263 -2.03 -13.64 32.17
N ILE A 264 -2.57 -12.60 31.55
CA ILE A 264 -3.62 -12.71 30.55
C ILE A 264 -3.13 -13.54 29.35
N ILE A 265 -1.90 -13.26 28.87
CA ILE A 265 -1.28 -14.03 27.78
C ILE A 265 -1.18 -15.51 28.16
N LEU A 266 -0.73 -15.83 29.37
CA LEU A 266 -0.63 -17.21 29.85
C LEU A 266 -2.00 -17.89 29.88
N GLU A 267 -3.05 -17.20 30.32
CA GLU A 267 -4.42 -17.73 30.35
C GLU A 267 -4.99 -17.97 28.95
N ASN A 268 -4.72 -17.07 28.01
CA ASN A 268 -5.10 -17.26 26.62
C ASN A 268 -4.37 -18.47 26.00
N LEU A 269 -3.06 -18.60 26.20
CA LEU A 269 -2.26 -19.72 25.71
C LEU A 269 -2.71 -21.08 26.28
N ARG A 270 -3.15 -21.14 27.53
CA ARG A 270 -3.68 -22.36 28.17
C ARG A 270 -4.95 -22.91 27.51
N ARG A 271 -5.67 -22.08 26.77
CA ARG A 271 -6.86 -22.48 25.99
C ARG A 271 -6.51 -23.13 24.66
N CYS A 272 -5.24 -23.05 24.23
CA CYS A 272 -4.77 -23.70 23.01
C CYS A 272 -4.50 -25.17 23.25
N PRO A 273 -5.30 -26.13 22.69
CA PRO A 273 -5.15 -27.55 22.97
C PRO A 273 -3.79 -28.11 22.58
N SER A 274 -3.20 -27.64 21.50
CA SER A 274 -1.89 -28.09 20.99
C SER A 274 -0.72 -27.72 21.92
N LEU A 275 -0.93 -26.78 22.84
CA LEU A 275 0.08 -26.33 23.81
C LEU A 275 -0.07 -26.99 25.20
N ALA A 276 -0.99 -27.92 25.38
CA ALA A 276 -1.15 -28.64 26.64
C ALA A 276 0.18 -29.31 27.04
N GLY A 277 0.69 -28.98 28.23
CA GLY A 277 1.98 -29.50 28.73
C GLY A 277 3.24 -28.92 28.04
N ARG A 278 3.09 -27.91 27.15
CA ARG A 278 4.16 -27.32 26.36
C ARG A 278 4.42 -25.86 26.66
N ILE A 279 3.78 -25.31 27.68
CA ILE A 279 3.95 -23.94 28.14
C ILE A 279 4.88 -23.93 29.36
N VAL A 280 5.86 -23.05 29.37
CA VAL A 280 6.76 -22.79 30.48
C VAL A 280 6.77 -21.31 30.86
N VAL A 281 6.89 -21.02 32.14
CA VAL A 281 7.00 -19.63 32.66
C VAL A 281 8.46 -19.36 33.01
N VAL A 282 9.01 -18.23 32.55
CA VAL A 282 10.31 -17.77 32.98
C VAL A 282 10.14 -16.92 34.23
N LYS A 283 10.44 -17.51 35.41
CA LYS A 283 10.20 -16.87 36.72
C LYS A 283 11.21 -17.36 37.75
N PRO A 284 12.21 -16.54 38.11
CA PRO A 284 13.16 -16.90 39.16
C PRO A 284 12.48 -17.13 40.53
N GLY A 285 13.00 -18.10 41.29
CA GLY A 285 12.57 -18.37 42.66
C GLY A 285 11.23 -19.09 42.80
N GLN A 286 10.68 -19.66 41.72
CA GLN A 286 9.47 -20.48 41.76
C GLN A 286 9.65 -21.73 40.87
N ASP A 287 9.08 -22.83 41.28
CA ASP A 287 9.08 -24.07 40.48
C ASP A 287 7.83 -24.19 39.61
N SER A 288 6.74 -23.57 40.03
CA SER A 288 5.50 -23.49 39.26
C SER A 288 4.72 -22.20 39.50
N LEU A 289 4.01 -21.75 38.50
CA LEU A 289 3.12 -20.58 38.57
C LEU A 289 1.88 -20.83 37.71
N ALA A 290 0.69 -20.63 38.31
CA ALA A 290 -0.58 -20.86 37.63
C ALA A 290 -0.73 -22.29 37.06
N GLY A 291 -0.12 -23.28 37.70
CA GLY A 291 -0.13 -24.68 37.23
C GLY A 291 0.84 -24.97 36.07
N MET A 292 1.70 -24.00 35.68
CA MET A 292 2.73 -24.21 34.66
C MET A 292 4.12 -24.32 35.29
N PRO A 293 5.01 -25.18 34.76
CA PRO A 293 6.38 -25.26 35.23
C PRO A 293 7.13 -23.93 35.02
N CYS A 294 8.00 -23.61 35.97
CA CYS A 294 8.85 -22.42 35.91
C CYS A 294 10.30 -22.80 35.63
N VAL A 295 10.99 -21.94 34.87
CA VAL A 295 12.46 -21.93 34.71
C VAL A 295 13.06 -20.67 35.32
N GLN A 296 14.28 -20.77 35.85
CA GLN A 296 14.89 -19.70 36.65
C GLN A 296 15.39 -18.50 35.81
N GLY A 297 15.51 -18.67 34.48
CA GLY A 297 15.97 -17.64 33.56
C GLY A 297 15.95 -18.14 32.14
N VAL A 298 16.23 -17.24 31.18
CA VAL A 298 16.28 -17.62 29.74
C VAL A 298 17.47 -18.50 29.40
N SER A 299 18.50 -18.55 30.24
CA SER A 299 19.62 -19.48 30.11
C SER A 299 19.19 -20.95 30.13
N ALA A 300 18.17 -21.29 30.93
CA ALA A 300 17.58 -22.65 30.95
C ALA A 300 16.88 -23.04 29.63
N LEU A 301 16.49 -22.07 28.82
CA LEU A 301 15.89 -22.35 27.51
C LEU A 301 16.93 -22.81 26.47
N LYS A 302 18.24 -22.67 26.74
CA LYS A 302 19.27 -23.17 25.82
C LYS A 302 19.24 -24.69 25.69
N GLU A 303 19.02 -25.40 26.80
CA GLU A 303 18.93 -26.86 26.83
C GLU A 303 17.61 -27.37 26.31
N ALA A 304 16.53 -26.62 26.53
CA ALA A 304 15.19 -26.97 26.11
C ALA A 304 14.54 -25.76 25.35
N PRO A 305 14.94 -25.54 24.09
CA PRO A 305 14.51 -24.38 23.32
C PRO A 305 12.98 -24.29 23.12
N VAL A 306 12.50 -23.04 22.96
CA VAL A 306 11.11 -22.76 22.65
C VAL A 306 10.99 -22.15 21.24
N ASP A 307 9.87 -22.38 20.60
CA ASP A 307 9.59 -21.74 19.32
C ASP A 307 9.26 -20.27 19.51
N LEU A 308 8.49 -19.94 20.56
CA LEU A 308 8.06 -18.60 20.88
C LEU A 308 8.31 -18.27 22.35
N LEU A 309 9.02 -17.16 22.59
CA LEU A 309 9.16 -16.56 23.91
C LEU A 309 8.44 -15.22 23.94
N VAL A 310 7.45 -15.06 24.81
CA VAL A 310 6.73 -13.80 25.00
C VAL A 310 7.31 -13.03 26.20
N LEU A 311 7.81 -11.84 25.96
CA LEU A 311 8.38 -10.96 26.98
C LEU A 311 7.38 -9.86 27.36
N ALA A 312 6.63 -10.07 28.43
CA ALA A 312 5.76 -9.08 29.06
C ALA A 312 6.53 -8.37 30.22
N LEU A 313 7.70 -7.84 29.90
CA LEU A 313 8.66 -7.22 30.80
C LEU A 313 8.86 -5.73 30.48
N PRO A 314 9.29 -4.89 31.44
CA PRO A 314 9.72 -3.52 31.12
C PRO A 314 10.77 -3.48 30.02
N ALA A 315 10.74 -2.44 29.18
CA ALA A 315 11.57 -2.36 27.95
C ALA A 315 13.06 -2.64 28.16
N ALA A 316 13.68 -2.05 29.18
CA ALA A 316 15.11 -2.26 29.49
C ALA A 316 15.42 -3.72 29.85
N VAL A 317 14.54 -4.38 30.61
CA VAL A 317 14.70 -5.79 30.99
C VAL A 317 14.49 -6.69 29.78
N ALA A 318 13.48 -6.40 28.97
CA ALA A 318 13.21 -7.17 27.75
C ALA A 318 14.38 -7.07 26.76
N ALA A 319 14.99 -5.89 26.58
CA ALA A 319 16.17 -5.71 25.73
C ALA A 319 17.36 -6.50 26.27
N ALA A 320 17.65 -6.43 27.56
CA ALA A 320 18.73 -7.20 28.19
C ALA A 320 18.51 -8.72 28.04
N THR A 321 17.27 -9.19 28.14
CA THR A 321 16.93 -10.59 27.91
C THR A 321 17.21 -11.03 26.47
N VAL A 322 16.91 -10.19 25.47
CA VAL A 322 17.24 -10.49 24.08
C VAL A 322 18.77 -10.53 23.88
N SER A 323 19.51 -9.59 24.46
CA SER A 323 20.99 -9.59 24.41
C SER A 323 21.58 -10.85 25.06
N GLU A 324 21.00 -11.34 26.18
CA GLU A 324 21.40 -12.61 26.81
C GLU A 324 21.17 -13.80 25.87
N LEU A 325 20.01 -13.88 25.19
CA LEU A 325 19.73 -14.92 24.20
C LEU A 325 20.72 -14.90 23.03
N ILE A 326 21.10 -13.72 22.54
CA ILE A 326 22.09 -13.56 21.47
C ILE A 326 23.48 -14.00 21.97
N ALA A 327 23.85 -13.65 23.18
CA ALA A 327 25.15 -14.01 23.76
C ALA A 327 25.29 -15.52 24.00
N GLN A 328 24.22 -16.19 24.46
CA GLN A 328 24.20 -17.63 24.65
C GLN A 328 24.05 -18.45 23.35
N GLY A 329 23.62 -17.80 22.24
CA GLY A 329 23.51 -18.42 20.93
C GLY A 329 22.31 -19.39 20.78
N GLY A 330 21.19 -19.17 21.45
CA GLY A 330 20.00 -20.00 21.35
C GLY A 330 18.97 -19.76 22.45
N GLY A 331 17.93 -20.60 22.50
CA GLY A 331 16.91 -20.61 23.55
C GLY A 331 15.49 -20.32 23.04
N ALA A 332 15.32 -19.41 22.08
CA ALA A 332 14.01 -19.11 21.50
C ALA A 332 14.15 -18.75 20.01
N ARG A 333 13.35 -19.37 19.14
CA ARG A 333 13.38 -19.05 17.70
C ARG A 333 12.79 -17.66 17.42
N VAL A 334 11.72 -17.34 18.11
CA VAL A 334 11.00 -16.06 17.99
C VAL A 334 10.81 -15.46 19.37
N VAL A 335 11.04 -14.15 19.49
CA VAL A 335 10.78 -13.40 20.73
C VAL A 335 9.77 -12.30 20.43
N ALA A 336 8.67 -12.28 21.17
CA ALA A 336 7.64 -11.26 21.09
C ALA A 336 7.81 -10.22 22.22
N LEU A 337 8.06 -8.96 21.88
CA LEU A 337 8.22 -7.85 22.81
C LEU A 337 6.88 -7.14 23.01
N VAL A 338 6.24 -7.37 24.15
CA VAL A 338 4.91 -6.80 24.48
C VAL A 338 5.01 -5.31 24.80
N SER A 339 6.05 -4.89 25.53
CA SER A 339 6.19 -3.52 26.01
C SER A 339 6.49 -2.52 24.89
N GLY A 340 6.00 -1.28 25.02
CA GLY A 340 6.48 -0.09 24.33
C GLY A 340 7.81 0.42 24.89
N GLY A 341 8.26 1.60 24.45
CA GLY A 341 9.52 2.23 24.90
C GLY A 341 10.75 1.84 24.09
N PHE A 342 10.55 1.44 22.81
CA PHE A 342 11.62 1.01 21.89
C PHE A 342 11.60 1.78 20.55
N GLY A 343 11.59 3.10 20.59
CA GLY A 343 11.56 3.93 19.38
C GLY A 343 10.19 4.53 19.07
N ASP A 344 9.25 4.39 20.00
CA ASP A 344 8.03 5.20 20.09
C ASP A 344 8.33 6.53 20.81
N GLY A 345 7.36 7.43 20.84
CA GLY A 345 7.52 8.75 21.50
C GLY A 345 7.94 8.69 22.98
N ALA A 346 7.90 7.53 23.61
CA ALA A 346 8.33 7.28 24.98
C ALA A 346 9.82 6.81 25.07
N ASP A 347 10.46 6.47 23.95
CA ASP A 347 11.88 6.07 23.94
C ASP A 347 12.83 7.28 23.96
N THR A 348 13.04 7.84 25.14
CA THR A 348 14.05 8.90 25.34
C THR A 348 15.49 8.37 25.39
N THR A 349 15.68 7.06 25.38
CA THR A 349 16.97 6.39 25.56
C THR A 349 17.59 5.84 24.28
N GLY A 350 16.85 5.75 23.21
CA GLY A 350 17.27 5.12 21.96
C GLY A 350 17.43 3.59 22.06
N LEU A 351 16.72 2.96 22.99
CA LEU A 351 16.82 1.54 23.29
C LEU A 351 16.50 0.66 22.08
N GLY A 352 15.44 1.01 21.33
CA GLY A 352 15.06 0.30 20.11
C GLY A 352 16.12 0.35 19.04
N GLY A 353 16.73 1.51 18.82
CA GLY A 353 17.85 1.68 17.89
C GLY A 353 19.08 0.85 18.24
N ARG A 354 19.43 0.78 19.54
CA ARG A 354 20.55 -0.04 20.02
C ARG A 354 20.29 -1.54 19.83
N LEU A 355 19.10 -2.01 20.20
CA LEU A 355 18.74 -3.43 20.03
C LEU A 355 18.72 -3.82 18.53
N ALA A 356 18.15 -2.98 17.68
CA ALA A 356 18.18 -3.20 16.24
C ALA A 356 19.62 -3.22 15.67
N ALA A 357 20.53 -2.38 16.17
CA ALA A 357 21.94 -2.37 15.77
C ALA A 357 22.66 -3.64 16.24
N GLU A 358 22.40 -4.11 17.46
CA GLU A 358 22.93 -5.36 17.99
C GLU A 358 22.51 -6.57 17.16
N LEU A 359 21.22 -6.68 16.82
CA LEU A 359 20.70 -7.74 15.96
C LEU A 359 21.38 -7.74 14.57
N ARG A 360 21.48 -6.56 13.95
CA ARG A 360 22.18 -6.43 12.65
C ARG A 360 23.65 -6.83 12.74
N SER A 361 24.36 -6.35 13.76
CA SER A 361 25.77 -6.67 13.96
C SER A 361 26.00 -8.18 14.22
N ALA A 362 25.14 -8.79 15.02
CA ALA A 362 25.21 -10.22 15.29
C ALA A 362 24.99 -11.04 14.00
N ARG A 363 23.99 -10.70 13.19
CA ARG A 363 23.73 -11.37 11.90
C ARG A 363 24.88 -11.16 10.90
N ALA A 364 25.38 -9.94 10.78
CA ALA A 364 26.50 -9.63 9.89
C ALA A 364 27.76 -10.43 10.25
N SER A 365 27.95 -10.77 11.52
CA SER A 365 29.08 -11.61 12.00
C SER A 365 28.76 -13.11 12.03
N GLY A 366 27.60 -13.55 11.47
CA GLY A 366 27.18 -14.95 11.44
C GLY A 366 26.75 -15.51 12.79
N ARG A 367 26.58 -14.67 13.82
CA ARG A 367 26.07 -15.11 15.12
C ARG A 367 24.57 -15.37 15.05
N TRP A 368 24.14 -16.36 15.81
CA TRP A 368 22.72 -16.65 15.94
C TRP A 368 21.96 -15.48 16.58
N THR A 369 20.75 -15.20 16.06
CA THR A 369 19.78 -14.27 16.65
C THR A 369 18.36 -14.86 16.56
N PRO A 370 17.48 -14.55 17.52
CA PRO A 370 16.06 -14.82 17.33
C PRO A 370 15.46 -13.85 16.29
N ALA A 371 14.29 -14.19 15.77
CA ALA A 371 13.43 -13.21 15.11
C ALA A 371 12.64 -12.42 16.18
N ILE A 372 12.58 -11.08 16.06
CA ILE A 372 11.90 -10.24 17.05
C ILE A 372 10.58 -9.71 16.48
N LEU A 373 9.48 -9.97 17.15
CA LEU A 373 8.16 -9.39 16.88
C LEU A 373 7.94 -8.15 17.77
N GLY A 374 7.43 -7.10 17.18
CA GLY A 374 7.21 -5.84 17.89
C GLY A 374 8.47 -4.95 17.91
N PRO A 375 8.74 -4.22 19.01
CA PRO A 375 8.01 -4.10 20.29
C PRO A 375 6.62 -3.47 20.16
N ASN A 376 5.98 -3.22 21.29
CA ASN A 376 4.57 -2.80 21.35
C ASN A 376 3.65 -3.85 20.65
N PHE A 377 4.00 -5.12 20.85
CA PHE A 377 3.34 -6.26 20.23
C PHE A 377 2.09 -6.65 21.01
N LEU A 378 0.91 -6.39 20.44
CA LEU A 378 -0.36 -6.76 21.09
C LEU A 378 -0.56 -8.27 21.17
N GLY A 379 -0.11 -9.02 20.16
CA GLY A 379 -0.30 -10.46 20.05
C GLY A 379 -0.63 -10.91 18.64
N HIS A 380 -0.80 -12.22 18.49
CA HIS A 380 -1.29 -12.85 17.26
C HIS A 380 -2.31 -13.94 17.57
N TRP A 381 -3.09 -14.29 16.56
CA TRP A 381 -4.16 -15.29 16.62
C TRP A 381 -4.04 -16.28 15.47
N VAL A 382 -4.21 -17.57 15.77
CA VAL A 382 -4.34 -18.65 14.79
C VAL A 382 -5.58 -19.49 15.17
N PRO A 383 -6.77 -19.14 14.61
CA PRO A 383 -8.04 -19.71 15.05
C PRO A 383 -8.10 -21.25 14.91
N ALA A 384 -7.56 -21.79 13.82
CA ALA A 384 -7.59 -23.23 13.52
C ALA A 384 -6.99 -24.11 14.63
N ILE A 385 -6.08 -23.56 15.45
CA ILE A 385 -5.48 -24.27 16.58
C ILE A 385 -5.85 -23.65 17.94
N GLY A 386 -6.70 -22.63 17.95
CA GLY A 386 -7.09 -21.90 19.14
C GLY A 386 -5.97 -21.08 19.78
N LEU A 387 -4.92 -20.73 19.03
CA LEU A 387 -3.80 -19.95 19.55
C LEU A 387 -4.17 -18.46 19.65
N ASP A 388 -3.96 -17.87 20.84
CA ASP A 388 -4.08 -16.45 21.12
C ASP A 388 -2.96 -16.03 22.08
N THR A 389 -2.05 -15.18 21.60
CA THR A 389 -0.94 -14.63 22.42
C THR A 389 -1.18 -13.20 22.86
N SER A 390 -2.39 -12.67 22.65
CA SER A 390 -2.70 -11.29 23.02
C SER A 390 -2.84 -11.11 24.53
N PHE A 391 -2.57 -9.90 25.00
CA PHE A 391 -2.84 -9.51 26.38
C PHE A 391 -4.27 -9.01 26.60
N ILE A 392 -5.19 -9.38 25.71
CA ILE A 392 -6.60 -9.02 25.80
C ILE A 392 -7.36 -10.20 26.44
N PRO A 393 -8.12 -9.99 27.51
CA PRO A 393 -8.96 -11.01 28.09
C PRO A 393 -9.97 -11.54 27.05
N SER A 394 -10.06 -12.85 26.92
CA SER A 394 -10.86 -13.51 25.86
C SER A 394 -12.36 -13.18 25.93
N GLU A 395 -12.88 -12.83 27.11
CA GLU A 395 -14.28 -12.39 27.30
C GLU A 395 -14.56 -10.98 26.76
N ARG A 396 -13.52 -10.20 26.42
CA ARG A 396 -13.64 -8.84 25.89
C ARG A 396 -13.74 -8.78 24.38
N VAL A 397 -13.46 -9.86 23.69
CA VAL A 397 -13.49 -9.92 22.22
C VAL A 397 -14.26 -11.13 21.72
N PRO A 398 -15.07 -11.01 20.67
CA PRO A 398 -15.76 -12.15 20.09
C PRO A 398 -14.78 -13.24 19.64
N PRO A 399 -15.16 -14.52 19.75
CA PRO A 399 -14.36 -15.60 19.19
C PRO A 399 -14.32 -15.47 17.67
N LEU A 400 -13.16 -15.78 17.08
CA LEU A 400 -13.02 -15.97 15.65
C LEU A 400 -13.65 -17.29 15.24
N HIS A 401 -13.92 -17.46 13.92
CA HIS A 401 -14.47 -18.71 13.42
C HIS A 401 -13.47 -19.86 13.67
N PRO A 402 -13.86 -20.97 14.34
CA PRO A 402 -12.92 -22.01 14.77
C PRO A 402 -12.26 -22.75 13.61
N ASP A 403 -12.94 -22.89 12.46
CA ASP A 403 -12.36 -23.53 11.28
C ASP A 403 -11.27 -22.69 10.61
N GLY A 404 -11.05 -21.45 11.10
CA GLY A 404 -10.11 -20.52 10.47
C GLY A 404 -10.58 -20.08 9.09
N GLY A 405 -9.62 -19.71 8.25
CA GLY A 405 -9.83 -19.20 6.88
C GLY A 405 -8.52 -19.15 6.11
N CYS A 406 -8.53 -18.43 5.00
CA CYS A 406 -7.36 -18.28 4.14
C CYS A 406 -6.85 -16.83 4.05
N LEU A 407 -7.38 -15.93 4.87
CA LEU A 407 -7.03 -14.52 4.95
C LEU A 407 -6.07 -14.27 6.11
N ALA A 408 -4.89 -13.72 5.87
CA ALA A 408 -4.03 -13.16 6.91
C ALA A 408 -4.38 -11.69 7.16
N LEU A 409 -4.60 -11.33 8.44
CA LEU A 409 -4.90 -9.97 8.87
C LEU A 409 -3.73 -9.41 9.67
N LEU A 410 -3.02 -8.44 9.10
CA LEU A 410 -1.79 -7.86 9.66
C LEU A 410 -1.98 -6.38 9.99
N GLY A 411 -1.26 -5.85 10.98
CA GLY A 411 -1.35 -4.43 11.25
C GLY A 411 -0.31 -3.90 12.21
N GLN A 412 0.23 -2.72 11.91
CA GLN A 412 1.14 -2.00 12.82
C GLN A 412 0.41 -1.53 14.08
N SER A 413 -0.92 -1.31 14.01
CA SER A 413 -1.74 -1.00 15.18
C SER A 413 -2.52 -2.22 15.69
N GLY A 414 -2.21 -2.67 16.90
CA GLY A 414 -2.95 -3.75 17.56
C GLY A 414 -4.40 -3.40 17.85
N ALA A 415 -4.67 -2.14 18.23
CA ALA A 415 -6.03 -1.64 18.46
C ALA A 415 -6.87 -1.67 17.19
N PHE A 416 -6.26 -1.33 16.03
CA PHE A 416 -6.94 -1.44 14.73
C PHE A 416 -7.42 -2.88 14.49
N LEU A 417 -6.57 -3.86 14.71
CA LEU A 417 -6.90 -5.28 14.51
C LEU A 417 -8.00 -5.76 15.45
N LEU A 418 -7.94 -5.38 16.73
CA LEU A 418 -8.97 -5.71 17.72
C LEU A 418 -10.34 -5.15 17.34
N CYS A 419 -10.39 -3.90 16.87
CA CYS A 419 -11.62 -3.30 16.38
C CYS A 419 -12.20 -4.09 15.18
N ARG A 420 -11.36 -4.59 14.26
CA ARG A 420 -11.83 -5.42 13.13
C ARG A 420 -12.32 -6.77 13.63
N ARG A 421 -11.56 -7.45 14.50
CA ARG A 421 -11.98 -8.69 15.12
C ARG A 421 -13.32 -8.54 15.86
N SER A 422 -13.52 -7.44 16.58
CA SER A 422 -14.77 -7.16 17.31
C SER A 422 -15.95 -6.83 16.39
N ARG A 423 -15.71 -6.09 15.31
CA ARG A 423 -16.73 -5.63 14.38
C ARG A 423 -17.21 -6.73 13.43
N HIS A 424 -16.27 -7.52 12.93
CA HIS A 424 -16.56 -8.63 12.00
C HIS A 424 -16.66 -9.94 12.80
N ARG A 425 -17.80 -10.17 13.42
CA ARG A 425 -18.08 -11.41 14.13
C ARG A 425 -17.93 -12.59 13.18
N ARG A 426 -17.38 -13.68 13.70
CA ARG A 426 -17.16 -14.89 12.90
C ARG A 426 -16.22 -14.71 11.70
N LEU A 427 -15.33 -13.70 11.75
CA LEU A 427 -14.34 -13.49 10.68
C LEU A 427 -13.47 -14.75 10.50
N ARG A 428 -13.44 -15.26 9.27
CA ARG A 428 -12.64 -16.44 8.88
C ARG A 428 -11.26 -15.97 8.48
N ILE A 429 -10.28 -16.20 9.35
CA ILE A 429 -8.88 -15.81 9.07
C ILE A 429 -7.95 -17.01 9.24
N LEU A 430 -6.88 -17.04 8.45
CA LEU A 430 -5.73 -17.92 8.62
C LEU A 430 -4.97 -17.55 9.90
N MET A 431 -4.64 -16.27 10.00
CA MET A 431 -3.98 -15.68 11.15
C MET A 431 -4.27 -14.18 11.27
N GLY A 432 -4.13 -13.63 12.47
CA GLY A 432 -4.04 -12.20 12.71
C GLY A 432 -2.77 -11.90 13.49
N ALA A 433 -2.01 -10.86 13.12
CA ALA A 433 -0.81 -10.46 13.84
C ALA A 433 -0.66 -8.94 13.95
N ALA A 434 -0.47 -8.46 15.18
CA ALA A 434 0.01 -7.11 15.40
C ALA A 434 1.52 -7.06 15.08
N LEU A 435 1.96 -6.07 14.30
CA LEU A 435 3.37 -5.92 13.93
C LEU A 435 4.13 -5.06 14.96
N GLY A 436 3.40 -4.14 15.63
CA GLY A 436 4.01 -3.17 16.55
C GLY A 436 4.97 -2.22 15.82
N ASN A 437 6.11 -1.90 16.48
CA ASN A 437 7.07 -0.94 15.93
C ASN A 437 8.09 -1.54 14.95
N GLU A 438 7.99 -2.86 14.65
CA GLU A 438 8.76 -3.57 13.61
C GLU A 438 10.29 -3.33 13.69
N ILE A 439 10.91 -3.41 14.86
CA ILE A 439 12.37 -3.19 14.95
C ILE A 439 13.19 -4.24 14.22
N ASP A 440 12.59 -5.41 13.90
CA ASP A 440 13.21 -6.53 13.21
C ASP A 440 12.25 -7.13 12.17
N VAL A 441 11.35 -8.02 12.59
CA VAL A 441 10.34 -8.60 11.68
C VAL A 441 9.35 -7.51 11.29
N SER A 442 9.20 -7.28 9.98
CA SER A 442 8.31 -6.27 9.42
C SER A 442 7.18 -6.89 8.59
N LEU A 443 6.27 -6.04 8.10
CA LEU A 443 5.25 -6.44 7.14
C LEU A 443 5.85 -7.22 5.97
N ALA A 444 6.98 -6.75 5.42
CA ALA A 444 7.63 -7.41 4.29
C ALA A 444 8.01 -8.87 4.58
N ASP A 445 8.50 -9.16 5.80
CA ASP A 445 8.86 -10.51 6.21
C ASP A 445 7.63 -11.42 6.32
N TYR A 446 6.51 -10.91 6.88
CA TYR A 446 5.24 -11.65 6.91
C TYR A 446 4.72 -11.95 5.51
N LEU A 447 4.73 -10.96 4.61
CA LEU A 447 4.26 -11.15 3.23
C LEU A 447 5.12 -12.16 2.48
N ASP A 448 6.44 -12.12 2.67
CA ASP A 448 7.38 -13.05 2.05
C ASP A 448 7.19 -14.48 2.56
N ALA A 449 6.99 -14.63 3.88
CA ALA A 449 6.78 -15.92 4.51
C ALA A 449 5.38 -16.51 4.21
N LEU A 450 4.36 -15.67 3.97
CA LEU A 450 3.01 -16.09 3.60
C LEU A 450 2.88 -16.48 2.11
N ALA A 451 3.73 -15.95 1.25
CA ALA A 451 3.65 -16.23 -0.20
C ALA A 451 3.75 -17.74 -0.55
N PRO A 452 4.61 -18.55 0.09
CA PRO A 452 4.66 -19.99 -0.14
C PRO A 452 3.63 -20.79 0.68
N ASP A 453 2.92 -20.16 1.66
CA ASP A 453 1.98 -20.87 2.53
C ASP A 453 0.74 -21.34 1.75
N PRO A 454 0.44 -22.65 1.69
CA PRO A 454 -0.69 -23.15 0.93
C PRO A 454 -2.04 -22.76 1.53
N GLY A 455 -2.10 -22.35 2.79
CA GLY A 455 -3.31 -21.87 3.45
C GLY A 455 -3.63 -20.42 3.12
N CYS A 456 -2.64 -19.61 2.71
CA CYS A 456 -2.83 -18.19 2.43
C CYS A 456 -3.38 -17.94 1.01
N ARG A 457 -4.48 -17.21 0.91
CA ARG A 457 -5.10 -16.79 -0.37
C ARG A 457 -5.31 -15.30 -0.46
N ALA A 458 -5.33 -14.60 0.68
CA ALA A 458 -5.43 -13.16 0.75
C ALA A 458 -4.69 -12.64 1.98
N VAL A 459 -4.21 -11.41 1.89
CA VAL A 459 -3.64 -10.65 3.01
C VAL A 459 -4.32 -9.30 3.06
N ALA A 460 -4.76 -8.87 4.25
CA ALA A 460 -5.23 -7.52 4.50
C ALA A 460 -4.33 -6.86 5.56
N ALA A 461 -3.79 -5.67 5.27
CA ALA A 461 -2.82 -5.03 6.14
C ALA A 461 -3.15 -3.56 6.42
N TYR A 462 -2.94 -3.13 7.68
CA TYR A 462 -2.94 -1.74 8.11
C TYR A 462 -1.51 -1.27 8.32
N VAL A 463 -1.14 -0.17 7.65
CA VAL A 463 0.22 0.37 7.63
C VAL A 463 0.22 1.87 7.91
N GLU A 464 1.05 2.31 8.84
CA GLU A 464 1.26 3.72 9.20
C GLU A 464 2.50 4.30 8.49
N GLY A 465 3.47 3.44 8.09
CA GLY A 465 4.67 3.82 7.38
C GLY A 465 5.58 2.63 7.09
N PHE A 466 6.59 2.87 6.28
CA PHE A 466 7.65 1.91 5.99
C PHE A 466 8.98 2.40 6.58
N ARG A 467 9.78 1.50 7.12
CA ARG A 467 11.16 1.79 7.50
C ARG A 467 12.04 1.76 6.25
N ALA A 468 13.22 2.35 6.35
CA ALA A 468 14.18 2.35 5.24
C ALA A 468 14.48 0.90 4.76
N GLY A 469 14.29 0.65 3.48
CA GLY A 469 14.43 -0.66 2.84
C GLY A 469 13.21 -1.59 2.95
N ASP A 470 12.22 -1.27 3.78
CA ASP A 470 11.03 -2.12 3.95
C ASP A 470 10.03 -1.96 2.81
N LEU A 471 9.95 -0.79 2.17
CA LEU A 471 9.05 -0.61 1.01
C LEU A 471 9.52 -1.44 -0.18
N ASP A 472 10.83 -1.48 -0.46
CA ASP A 472 11.40 -2.33 -1.51
C ASP A 472 11.20 -3.83 -1.20
N ALA A 473 11.41 -4.25 0.04
CA ALA A 473 11.14 -5.62 0.46
C ALA A 473 9.65 -5.96 0.34
N THR A 474 8.75 -5.02 0.72
CA THR A 474 7.29 -5.16 0.57
C THR A 474 6.90 -5.26 -0.90
N LEU A 475 7.52 -4.45 -1.78
CA LEU A 475 7.30 -4.53 -3.23
C LEU A 475 7.64 -5.92 -3.77
N ARG A 476 8.83 -6.44 -3.43
CA ARG A 476 9.25 -7.79 -3.86
C ARG A 476 8.31 -8.88 -3.35
N ALA A 477 7.89 -8.79 -2.09
CA ALA A 477 6.92 -9.73 -1.52
C ALA A 477 5.54 -9.61 -2.19
N ALA A 478 5.05 -8.40 -2.47
CA ALA A 478 3.80 -8.17 -3.18
C ALA A 478 3.81 -8.76 -4.60
N LEU A 479 4.93 -8.65 -5.32
CA LEU A 479 5.10 -9.29 -6.64
C LEU A 479 4.99 -10.81 -6.53
N ARG A 480 5.64 -11.44 -5.53
CA ARG A 480 5.52 -12.90 -5.27
C ARG A 480 4.09 -13.31 -4.91
N LEU A 481 3.40 -12.54 -4.08
CA LEU A 481 1.99 -12.79 -3.75
C LEU A 481 1.12 -12.74 -5.01
N ARG A 482 1.33 -11.74 -5.87
CA ARG A 482 0.61 -11.61 -7.15
C ARG A 482 0.86 -12.81 -8.07
N GLU A 483 2.11 -13.28 -8.20
CA GLU A 483 2.46 -14.46 -8.99
C GLU A 483 1.76 -15.73 -8.48
N LYS A 484 1.54 -15.83 -7.17
CA LYS A 484 0.78 -16.92 -6.54
C LYS A 484 -0.75 -16.68 -6.58
N GLY A 485 -1.20 -15.55 -7.12
CA GLY A 485 -2.61 -15.18 -7.15
C GLY A 485 -3.19 -14.88 -5.77
N ILE A 486 -2.37 -14.44 -4.82
CA ILE A 486 -2.77 -14.02 -3.46
C ILE A 486 -3.08 -12.53 -3.50
N THR A 487 -4.29 -12.15 -3.08
CA THR A 487 -4.70 -10.74 -3.03
C THR A 487 -4.06 -10.04 -1.84
N LEU A 488 -3.44 -8.87 -2.06
CA LEU A 488 -2.97 -7.98 -1.00
C LEU A 488 -3.82 -6.71 -0.95
N LEU A 489 -4.59 -6.54 0.12
CA LEU A 489 -5.34 -5.33 0.46
C LEU A 489 -4.55 -4.52 1.50
N LEU A 490 -4.38 -3.22 1.27
CA LEU A 490 -3.62 -2.35 2.15
C LEU A 490 -4.41 -1.08 2.48
N TYR A 491 -4.54 -0.76 3.78
CA TYR A 491 -4.94 0.56 4.23
C TYR A 491 -3.72 1.32 4.72
N ARG A 492 -3.32 2.36 3.99
CA ARG A 492 -2.21 3.24 4.33
C ARG A 492 -2.75 4.44 5.11
N ALA A 493 -2.45 4.50 6.39
CA ALA A 493 -2.75 5.64 7.26
C ALA A 493 -1.70 6.75 7.09
N GLY A 494 -1.90 7.92 7.68
CA GLY A 494 -0.93 9.02 7.59
C GLY A 494 -0.79 9.59 6.17
N ARG A 495 -1.90 9.79 5.45
CA ARG A 495 -1.91 10.28 4.06
C ARG A 495 -1.81 11.80 3.94
N THR A 496 -2.02 12.53 5.01
CA THR A 496 -1.89 13.99 5.08
C THR A 496 -0.67 14.37 5.91
N ALA A 497 -0.14 15.58 5.74
CA ALA A 497 0.99 16.06 6.54
C ALA A 497 0.73 15.96 8.05
N ALA A 498 -0.49 16.30 8.50
CA ALA A 498 -0.88 16.14 9.91
C ALA A 498 -0.95 14.65 10.33
N GLY A 499 -1.48 13.78 9.47
CA GLY A 499 -1.52 12.34 9.71
C GLY A 499 -0.13 11.71 9.73
N GLN A 500 0.78 12.16 8.87
CA GLN A 500 2.19 11.72 8.86
C GLN A 500 2.92 12.14 10.14
N ALA A 501 2.71 13.37 10.61
CA ALA A 501 3.29 13.85 11.86
C ALA A 501 2.77 13.03 13.07
N ALA A 502 1.48 12.69 13.08
CA ALA A 502 0.89 11.83 14.12
C ALA A 502 1.48 10.41 14.06
N ALA A 503 1.60 9.77 12.88
CA ALA A 503 2.19 8.45 12.71
C ALA A 503 3.66 8.43 13.15
N ALA A 504 4.46 9.42 12.74
CA ALA A 504 5.87 9.53 13.11
C ALA A 504 6.07 9.64 14.64
N SER A 505 5.20 10.38 15.31
CA SER A 505 5.26 10.50 16.78
C SER A 505 4.84 9.23 17.51
N HIS A 506 4.01 8.38 16.90
CA HIS A 506 3.45 7.17 17.50
C HIS A 506 4.33 5.92 17.26
N THR A 507 4.80 5.72 16.04
CA THR A 507 5.51 4.48 15.66
C THR A 507 6.97 4.68 15.28
N GLY A 508 7.48 5.93 15.25
CA GLY A 508 8.82 6.23 14.74
C GLY A 508 8.96 6.00 13.22
N ALA A 509 7.85 5.81 12.51
CA ALA A 509 7.85 5.62 11.08
C ALA A 509 8.35 6.89 10.38
N ILE A 510 9.21 6.72 9.36
CA ILE A 510 9.65 7.83 8.53
C ILE A 510 8.47 8.27 7.65
N ALA A 511 8.21 9.58 7.59
CA ALA A 511 7.22 10.13 6.69
C ALA A 511 7.64 9.82 5.23
N GLY A 512 7.00 8.81 4.62
CA GLY A 512 7.20 8.43 3.23
C GLY A 512 6.31 9.26 2.30
N ASP A 513 6.68 9.34 1.02
CA ASP A 513 5.77 9.86 -0.01
C ASP A 513 4.71 8.80 -0.33
N VAL A 514 3.53 8.94 0.28
CA VAL A 514 2.39 8.02 0.13
C VAL A 514 1.98 7.84 -1.34
N GLU A 515 2.13 8.87 -2.15
CA GLU A 515 1.79 8.80 -3.57
C GLU A 515 2.80 7.93 -4.35
N ILE A 516 4.07 7.97 -3.98
CA ILE A 516 5.09 7.07 -4.53
C ILE A 516 4.86 5.63 -4.06
N GLU A 517 4.59 5.43 -2.76
CA GLU A 517 4.25 4.12 -2.21
C GLU A 517 3.07 3.50 -2.98
N ARG A 518 2.02 4.28 -3.23
CA ARG A 518 0.83 3.84 -4.01
C ARG A 518 1.18 3.55 -5.47
N ALA A 519 1.97 4.42 -6.10
CA ALA A 519 2.39 4.22 -7.48
C ALA A 519 3.20 2.94 -7.66
N VAL A 520 4.10 2.64 -6.73
CA VAL A 520 4.96 1.46 -6.76
C VAL A 520 4.17 0.18 -6.43
N LEU A 521 3.54 0.14 -5.26
CA LEU A 521 2.83 -1.05 -4.78
C LEU A 521 1.57 -1.34 -5.59
N GLY A 522 0.86 -0.30 -6.07
CA GLY A 522 -0.30 -0.46 -6.94
C GLY A 522 0.03 -1.20 -8.24
N ARG A 523 1.21 -0.94 -8.83
CA ARG A 523 1.70 -1.67 -10.02
C ARG A 523 2.12 -3.10 -9.71
N ALA A 524 2.48 -3.39 -8.48
CA ALA A 524 2.67 -4.76 -8.00
C ALA A 524 1.35 -5.51 -7.76
N GLY A 525 0.20 -4.85 -7.92
CA GLY A 525 -1.13 -5.45 -7.76
C GLY A 525 -1.74 -5.27 -6.37
N VAL A 526 -1.11 -4.48 -5.50
CA VAL A 526 -1.67 -4.14 -4.18
C VAL A 526 -2.95 -3.32 -4.35
N ARG A 527 -4.00 -3.70 -3.63
CA ARG A 527 -5.27 -2.99 -3.57
C ARG A 527 -5.24 -2.01 -2.40
N PHE A 528 -5.41 -0.72 -2.69
CA PHE A 528 -5.46 0.30 -1.66
C PHE A 528 -6.90 0.65 -1.30
N SER A 529 -7.15 0.71 -0.01
CA SER A 529 -8.40 1.19 0.53
C SER A 529 -8.32 2.69 0.85
N GLU A 530 -9.32 3.45 0.42
CA GLU A 530 -9.36 4.91 0.61
C GLU A 530 -9.92 5.33 1.98
N SER A 531 -10.56 4.43 2.69
CA SER A 531 -11.11 4.67 4.02
C SER A 531 -11.13 3.40 4.85
N ILE A 532 -11.29 3.55 6.16
CA ILE A 532 -11.51 2.41 7.05
C ILE A 532 -12.80 1.65 6.68
N ALA A 533 -13.85 2.36 6.27
CA ALA A 533 -15.10 1.75 5.83
C ALA A 533 -14.88 0.89 4.56
N ALA A 534 -14.13 1.41 3.59
CA ALA A 534 -13.77 0.66 2.39
C ALA A 534 -12.88 -0.55 2.70
N PHE A 535 -11.96 -0.43 3.67
CA PHE A 535 -11.16 -1.55 4.14
C PHE A 535 -12.01 -2.63 4.79
N ASP A 536 -12.92 -2.26 5.71
CA ASP A 536 -13.82 -3.18 6.41
C ASP A 536 -14.72 -3.92 5.42
N ALA A 537 -15.25 -3.22 4.43
CA ALA A 537 -16.08 -3.80 3.37
C ALA A 537 -15.28 -4.77 2.47
N ALA A 538 -14.07 -4.41 2.07
CA ALA A 538 -13.19 -5.28 1.31
C ALA A 538 -12.73 -6.50 2.13
N LEU A 539 -12.47 -6.32 3.43
CA LEU A 539 -12.11 -7.39 4.37
C LEU A 539 -13.23 -8.43 4.46
N ALA A 540 -14.50 -8.00 4.55
CA ALA A 540 -15.65 -8.91 4.58
C ALA A 540 -15.77 -9.76 3.31
N TRP A 541 -15.45 -9.19 2.15
CA TRP A 541 -15.36 -9.95 0.91
C TRP A 541 -14.23 -10.95 0.90
N LEU A 542 -13.00 -10.53 1.25
CA LEU A 542 -11.80 -11.37 1.20
C LEU A 542 -11.86 -12.55 2.18
N ALA A 543 -12.57 -12.41 3.28
CA ALA A 543 -12.73 -13.48 4.28
C ALA A 543 -13.54 -14.67 3.74
N ALA A 544 -14.49 -14.43 2.83
CA ALA A 544 -15.30 -15.46 2.19
C ALA A 544 -14.79 -15.80 0.78
N TYR A 545 -14.36 -14.80 0.03
CA TYR A 545 -13.94 -14.92 -1.38
C TYR A 545 -12.56 -14.26 -1.57
N PRO A 546 -11.47 -14.99 -1.35
CA PRO A 546 -10.11 -14.42 -1.35
C PRO A 546 -9.65 -13.93 -2.73
N ARG A 547 -10.35 -14.33 -3.79
CA ARG A 547 -10.08 -13.91 -5.17
C ARG A 547 -11.35 -13.33 -5.78
N ILE A 548 -11.41 -12.01 -5.87
CA ILE A 548 -12.48 -11.32 -6.57
C ILE A 548 -11.88 -10.62 -7.79
N THR A 549 -12.39 -10.97 -8.97
CA THR A 549 -12.02 -10.34 -10.22
C THR A 549 -13.09 -9.34 -10.66
N ARG A 550 -12.73 -8.41 -11.54
CA ARG A 550 -13.69 -7.48 -12.14
C ARG A 550 -14.69 -8.28 -12.99
N ALA A 551 -15.91 -8.35 -12.54
CA ALA A 551 -16.98 -9.10 -13.18
C ALA A 551 -18.31 -8.33 -13.08
N PRO A 552 -19.30 -8.60 -13.95
CA PRO A 552 -20.60 -7.95 -13.90
C PRO A 552 -21.31 -8.19 -12.57
N VAL A 553 -21.80 -7.12 -11.94
CA VAL A 553 -22.48 -7.16 -10.64
C VAL A 553 -23.99 -7.06 -10.85
N ALA A 554 -24.73 -8.00 -10.27
CA ALA A 554 -26.18 -7.93 -10.16
C ALA A 554 -26.57 -7.57 -8.72
N LEU A 555 -27.55 -6.67 -8.58
CA LEU A 555 -28.17 -6.30 -7.31
C LEU A 555 -29.62 -6.77 -7.29
N VAL A 556 -29.97 -7.52 -6.25
CA VAL A 556 -31.34 -7.95 -5.92
C VAL A 556 -31.67 -7.42 -4.54
N THR A 557 -32.79 -6.75 -4.38
CA THR A 557 -33.23 -6.17 -3.09
C THR A 557 -34.74 -6.29 -2.91
N ASN A 558 -35.26 -5.88 -1.76
CA ASN A 558 -36.67 -5.74 -1.50
C ASN A 558 -37.07 -4.30 -1.09
N ALA A 559 -36.20 -3.34 -1.37
CA ALA A 559 -36.40 -1.97 -0.94
C ALA A 559 -35.95 -0.99 -2.03
N GLY A 560 -36.87 -0.13 -2.47
CA GLY A 560 -36.61 0.82 -3.55
C GLY A 560 -35.45 1.75 -3.29
N PHE A 561 -35.20 2.18 -2.05
CA PHE A 561 -34.05 3.03 -1.71
C PHE A 561 -32.71 2.33 -1.94
N GLU A 562 -32.61 1.04 -1.64
CA GLU A 562 -31.39 0.27 -1.93
C GLU A 562 -31.16 0.09 -3.44
N SER A 563 -32.26 -0.04 -4.23
CA SER A 563 -32.16 -0.06 -5.69
C SER A 563 -31.59 1.25 -6.24
N VAL A 564 -32.01 2.40 -5.71
CA VAL A 564 -31.53 3.72 -6.13
C VAL A 564 -30.07 3.90 -5.77
N ASN A 565 -29.73 3.76 -4.47
CA ASN A 565 -28.37 3.94 -3.98
C ASN A 565 -27.38 2.92 -4.58
N GLY A 566 -27.84 1.68 -4.79
CA GLY A 566 -27.02 0.65 -5.42
C GLY A 566 -26.72 0.97 -6.89
N ASN A 567 -27.66 1.54 -7.64
CA ASN A 567 -27.41 1.99 -9.00
C ASN A 567 -26.36 3.10 -9.06
N ASP A 568 -26.48 4.11 -8.20
CA ASP A 568 -25.49 5.21 -8.11
C ASP A 568 -24.08 4.67 -7.83
N ALA A 569 -23.99 3.66 -6.96
CA ALA A 569 -22.72 3.03 -6.63
C ALA A 569 -22.17 2.13 -7.76
N LEU A 570 -23.05 1.52 -8.58
CA LEU A 570 -22.66 0.67 -9.72
C LEU A 570 -22.17 1.50 -10.91
N GLU A 571 -22.93 2.54 -11.32
CA GLU A 571 -22.65 3.29 -12.56
C GLU A 571 -21.26 3.96 -12.59
N SER A 572 -20.72 4.31 -11.43
CA SER A 572 -19.51 5.10 -11.40
C SER A 572 -18.21 4.28 -11.61
N GLN A 573 -18.18 2.98 -11.26
CA GLN A 573 -16.87 2.26 -11.20
C GLN A 573 -16.94 0.72 -11.34
N LEU A 574 -18.12 0.09 -11.19
CA LEU A 574 -18.30 -1.35 -11.33
C LEU A 574 -19.09 -1.69 -12.60
N PRO A 575 -18.76 -2.78 -13.30
CA PRO A 575 -19.59 -3.21 -14.43
C PRO A 575 -20.92 -3.76 -13.92
N ALA A 576 -22.01 -3.07 -14.19
CA ALA A 576 -23.34 -3.61 -13.96
C ALA A 576 -23.64 -4.80 -14.89
N ALA A 577 -24.28 -5.84 -14.37
CA ALA A 577 -24.75 -6.95 -15.19
C ALA A 577 -25.83 -6.49 -16.19
N ARG A 578 -25.78 -7.00 -17.40
CA ARG A 578 -26.78 -6.76 -18.45
C ARG A 578 -27.54 -8.05 -18.70
N LEU A 579 -28.87 -8.00 -18.55
CA LEU A 579 -29.72 -9.18 -18.73
C LEU A 579 -29.86 -9.52 -20.21
N GLY A 580 -29.55 -10.76 -20.55
CA GLY A 580 -29.90 -11.34 -21.85
C GLY A 580 -31.38 -11.65 -21.94
N ALA A 581 -31.92 -11.81 -23.16
CA ALA A 581 -33.36 -12.10 -23.38
C ALA A 581 -33.82 -13.36 -22.64
N ALA A 582 -33.02 -14.41 -22.61
CA ALA A 582 -33.31 -15.65 -21.88
C ALA A 582 -33.40 -15.42 -20.35
N THR A 583 -32.55 -14.57 -19.80
CA THR A 583 -32.56 -14.23 -18.36
C THR A 583 -33.81 -13.40 -18.03
N VAL A 584 -34.17 -12.42 -18.88
CA VAL A 584 -35.39 -11.62 -18.72
C VAL A 584 -36.59 -12.53 -18.72
N GLN A 585 -36.69 -13.49 -19.65
CA GLN A 585 -37.78 -14.46 -19.71
C GLN A 585 -37.82 -15.32 -18.45
N ALA A 586 -36.73 -15.91 -18.05
CA ALA A 586 -36.62 -16.75 -16.84
C ALA A 586 -37.00 -16.00 -15.56
N LEU A 587 -36.60 -14.72 -15.44
CA LEU A 587 -37.02 -13.86 -14.33
C LEU A 587 -38.52 -13.56 -14.41
N GLY A 588 -39.07 -13.32 -15.61
CA GLY A 588 -40.50 -13.14 -15.83
C GLY A 588 -41.33 -14.34 -15.37
N ASP A 589 -40.92 -15.54 -15.79
CA ASP A 589 -41.57 -16.81 -15.40
C ASP A 589 -41.48 -17.04 -13.88
N MET A 590 -40.34 -16.69 -13.28
CA MET A 590 -40.15 -16.76 -11.84
C MET A 590 -41.07 -15.79 -11.10
N LEU A 591 -41.18 -14.53 -11.58
CA LEU A 591 -42.03 -13.51 -10.98
C LEU A 591 -43.52 -13.90 -11.08
N GLU A 592 -43.94 -14.52 -12.17
CA GLU A 592 -45.28 -15.07 -12.32
C GLU A 592 -45.55 -16.20 -11.32
N ALA A 593 -44.64 -17.16 -11.21
CA ALA A 593 -44.75 -18.28 -10.29
C ALA A 593 -44.79 -17.87 -8.81
N GLU A 594 -44.10 -16.76 -8.45
CA GLU A 594 -44.09 -16.21 -7.09
C GLU A 594 -45.21 -15.18 -6.82
N GLY A 595 -46.08 -14.93 -7.80
CA GLY A 595 -47.18 -13.97 -7.68
C GLY A 595 -46.72 -12.50 -7.64
N LEU A 596 -45.59 -12.20 -8.24
CA LEU A 596 -44.97 -10.86 -8.29
C LEU A 596 -45.09 -10.22 -9.69
N ALA A 597 -45.67 -10.94 -10.67
CA ALA A 597 -45.89 -10.41 -12.02
C ALA A 597 -46.75 -9.15 -12.00
N GLY A 598 -46.39 -8.15 -12.79
CA GLY A 598 -47.05 -6.84 -12.82
C GLY A 598 -46.67 -5.90 -11.67
N LEU A 599 -46.05 -6.39 -10.59
CA LEU A 599 -45.50 -5.59 -9.48
C LEU A 599 -44.01 -5.33 -9.65
N VAL A 600 -43.26 -6.34 -10.10
CA VAL A 600 -41.82 -6.32 -10.24
C VAL A 600 -41.43 -6.44 -11.71
N PRO A 601 -40.73 -5.47 -12.29
CA PRO A 601 -40.18 -5.60 -13.63
C PRO A 601 -38.93 -6.46 -13.66
N ALA A 602 -38.77 -7.33 -14.66
CA ALA A 602 -37.59 -8.18 -14.87
C ALA A 602 -36.41 -7.35 -15.38
N ARG A 603 -35.85 -6.51 -14.53
CA ARG A 603 -34.69 -5.65 -14.81
C ARG A 603 -33.78 -5.50 -13.58
N LEU A 604 -32.52 -5.10 -13.78
CA LEU A 604 -31.60 -4.79 -12.68
C LEU A 604 -31.56 -3.27 -12.38
N PRO A 605 -31.39 -2.88 -11.11
CA PRO A 605 -31.52 -3.71 -9.91
C PRO A 605 -32.90 -4.37 -9.83
N LEU A 606 -32.93 -5.63 -9.37
CA LEU A 606 -34.20 -6.36 -9.22
C LEU A 606 -34.76 -6.09 -7.83
N ASP A 607 -35.76 -5.20 -7.75
CA ASP A 607 -36.50 -4.91 -6.52
C ASP A 607 -37.69 -5.85 -6.40
N LEU A 608 -37.53 -6.90 -5.60
CA LEU A 608 -38.55 -7.93 -5.38
C LEU A 608 -39.73 -7.46 -4.52
N THR A 609 -39.64 -6.25 -3.97
CA THR A 609 -40.62 -5.67 -3.03
C THR A 609 -40.69 -6.42 -1.68
N PRO A 610 -41.24 -5.83 -0.61
CA PRO A 610 -41.41 -6.52 0.68
C PRO A 610 -42.35 -7.72 0.63
N MET A 611 -43.02 -7.95 -0.47
CA MET A 611 -43.98 -9.06 -0.66
C MET A 611 -43.30 -10.38 -1.04
N ALA A 612 -42.03 -10.34 -1.47
CA ALA A 612 -41.32 -11.52 -1.94
C ALA A 612 -40.97 -12.48 -0.81
N PRO A 613 -41.26 -13.79 -0.97
CA PRO A 613 -40.78 -14.83 -0.07
C PRO A 613 -39.32 -15.17 -0.33
N GLU A 614 -38.64 -15.88 0.60
CA GLU A 614 -37.25 -16.32 0.45
C GLU A 614 -37.00 -17.14 -0.83
N THR A 615 -38.00 -17.89 -1.29
CA THR A 615 -37.95 -18.66 -2.54
C THR A 615 -37.72 -17.78 -3.76
N ALA A 616 -38.30 -16.58 -3.79
CA ALA A 616 -38.09 -15.64 -4.90
C ALA A 616 -36.63 -15.16 -4.96
N TYR A 617 -36.00 -14.88 -3.82
CA TYR A 617 -34.58 -14.51 -3.77
C TYR A 617 -33.66 -15.65 -4.23
N LEU A 618 -33.94 -16.88 -3.80
CA LEU A 618 -33.14 -18.04 -4.20
C LEU A 618 -33.24 -18.31 -5.69
N ARG A 619 -34.43 -18.24 -6.25
CA ARG A 619 -34.67 -18.43 -7.71
C ARG A 619 -34.03 -17.30 -8.51
N ALA A 620 -34.21 -16.05 -8.09
CA ALA A 620 -33.55 -14.91 -8.74
C ALA A 620 -32.01 -15.06 -8.69
N ALA A 621 -31.45 -15.44 -7.54
CA ALA A 621 -30.03 -15.70 -7.39
C ALA A 621 -29.54 -16.82 -8.33
N GLU A 622 -30.29 -17.93 -8.41
CA GLU A 622 -29.95 -19.05 -9.29
C GLU A 622 -29.94 -18.64 -10.76
N ILE A 623 -30.98 -17.92 -11.23
CA ILE A 623 -31.08 -17.44 -12.62
C ILE A 623 -29.92 -16.50 -12.94
N LEU A 624 -29.67 -15.51 -12.10
CA LEU A 624 -28.63 -14.49 -12.33
C LEU A 624 -27.22 -15.08 -12.27
N LEU A 625 -26.93 -15.94 -11.30
CA LEU A 625 -25.63 -16.58 -11.16
C LEU A 625 -25.31 -17.55 -12.30
N ARG A 626 -26.32 -18.23 -12.85
CA ARG A 626 -26.11 -19.14 -14.00
C ARG A 626 -25.75 -18.41 -15.29
N GLN A 627 -26.23 -17.19 -15.50
CA GLN A 627 -26.14 -16.50 -16.78
C GLN A 627 -25.29 -15.21 -16.71
N ASP A 628 -25.87 -14.12 -16.25
CA ASP A 628 -25.36 -12.77 -16.51
C ASP A 628 -24.53 -12.14 -15.36
N ALA A 629 -24.73 -12.60 -14.12
CA ALA A 629 -24.00 -12.08 -12.98
C ALA A 629 -22.64 -12.80 -12.79
N GLY A 630 -21.56 -12.04 -12.63
CA GLY A 630 -20.28 -12.52 -12.14
C GLY A 630 -20.13 -12.38 -10.62
N VAL A 631 -20.85 -11.43 -10.03
CA VAL A 631 -21.01 -11.21 -8.59
C VAL A 631 -22.46 -10.87 -8.32
N LEU A 632 -23.03 -11.41 -7.24
CA LEU A 632 -24.37 -11.10 -6.78
C LEU A 632 -24.33 -10.37 -5.44
N VAL A 633 -25.08 -9.28 -5.31
CA VAL A 633 -25.34 -8.60 -4.05
C VAL A 633 -26.84 -8.71 -3.74
N LEU A 634 -27.16 -9.27 -2.57
CA LEU A 634 -28.52 -9.29 -2.06
C LEU A 634 -28.68 -8.23 -0.97
N GLY A 635 -29.61 -7.28 -1.15
CA GLY A 635 -30.06 -6.36 -0.11
C GLY A 635 -31.34 -6.91 0.54
N LEU A 636 -31.30 -7.06 1.86
CA LEU A 636 -32.42 -7.59 2.65
C LEU A 636 -32.81 -6.57 3.72
N VAL A 637 -34.03 -6.05 3.59
CA VAL A 637 -34.70 -5.21 4.60
C VAL A 637 -35.73 -6.09 5.32
N PRO A 638 -35.39 -6.71 6.47
CA PRO A 638 -36.11 -7.88 7.00
C PRO A 638 -37.29 -7.52 7.92
N PHE A 639 -38.06 -6.48 7.58
CA PHE A 639 -39.20 -6.03 8.40
C PHE A 639 -40.54 -6.61 7.94
N THR A 640 -40.54 -7.69 7.13
CA THR A 640 -41.73 -8.36 6.66
C THR A 640 -41.86 -9.77 7.24
N ARG A 641 -43.07 -10.31 7.30
CA ARG A 641 -43.30 -11.70 7.70
C ARG A 641 -42.93 -12.72 6.63
N ARG A 642 -42.50 -12.26 5.44
CA ARG A 642 -42.07 -13.10 4.32
C ARG A 642 -40.62 -13.56 4.42
N LEU A 643 -39.83 -12.88 5.25
CA LEU A 643 -38.46 -13.25 5.56
C LEU A 643 -38.38 -13.77 6.99
N HIS A 644 -37.92 -15.00 7.14
CA HIS A 644 -37.74 -15.66 8.45
C HIS A 644 -36.34 -15.36 9.01
N THR A 645 -36.27 -14.40 9.92
CA THR A 645 -35.00 -13.81 10.39
C THR A 645 -34.32 -14.57 11.53
N GLY A 646 -34.87 -15.69 11.99
CA GLY A 646 -34.32 -16.43 13.13
C GLY A 646 -34.33 -17.93 12.99
N GLY A 647 -33.56 -18.58 13.82
CA GLY A 647 -33.56 -20.03 14.02
C GLY A 647 -33.17 -20.87 12.80
N ALA A 648 -33.88 -21.97 12.59
CA ALA A 648 -33.59 -22.94 11.53
C ALA A 648 -33.85 -22.37 10.12
N ALA A 649 -34.90 -21.57 9.97
CA ALA A 649 -35.28 -21.03 8.66
C ALA A 649 -34.22 -20.05 8.10
N ALA A 650 -33.67 -19.16 8.95
CA ALA A 650 -32.57 -18.29 8.55
C ALA A 650 -31.34 -19.08 8.12
N ARG A 651 -30.99 -20.13 8.85
CA ARG A 651 -29.86 -21.01 8.50
C ARG A 651 -30.11 -21.80 7.21
N GLU A 652 -31.33 -22.25 6.97
CA GLU A 652 -31.71 -22.94 5.73
C GLU A 652 -31.56 -22.01 4.53
N PHE A 653 -32.11 -20.79 4.60
CA PHE A 653 -31.99 -19.80 3.54
C PHE A 653 -30.52 -19.46 3.24
N ALA A 654 -29.73 -19.19 4.29
CA ALA A 654 -28.31 -18.93 4.17
C ALA A 654 -27.54 -20.10 3.53
N GLY A 655 -27.81 -21.33 3.98
CA GLY A 655 -27.18 -22.55 3.45
C GLY A 655 -27.50 -22.78 1.96
N ARG A 656 -28.74 -22.59 1.56
CA ARG A 656 -29.17 -22.71 0.15
C ARG A 656 -28.50 -21.65 -0.73
N LEU A 657 -28.41 -20.41 -0.25
CA LEU A 657 -27.74 -19.32 -0.96
C LEU A 657 -26.23 -19.59 -1.10
N ALA A 658 -25.58 -20.07 -0.04
CA ALA A 658 -24.18 -20.46 -0.07
C ALA A 658 -23.90 -21.63 -1.04
N HIS A 659 -24.83 -22.59 -1.11
CA HIS A 659 -24.76 -23.67 -2.09
C HIS A 659 -24.84 -23.15 -3.54
N LEU A 660 -25.75 -22.21 -3.83
CA LEU A 660 -25.84 -21.57 -5.15
C LEU A 660 -24.54 -20.81 -5.51
N SER A 661 -23.99 -20.06 -4.57
CA SER A 661 -22.70 -19.38 -4.74
C SER A 661 -21.56 -20.37 -5.08
N SER A 662 -21.45 -21.44 -4.27
CA SER A 662 -20.43 -22.46 -4.45
C SER A 662 -20.57 -23.22 -5.76
N SER A 663 -21.81 -23.63 -6.11
CA SER A 663 -22.09 -24.37 -7.35
C SER A 663 -21.84 -23.53 -8.60
N ALA A 664 -22.09 -22.22 -8.53
CA ALA A 664 -21.79 -21.29 -9.62
C ALA A 664 -20.30 -20.87 -9.65
N GLY A 665 -19.56 -21.09 -8.56
CA GLY A 665 -18.21 -20.56 -8.40
C GLY A 665 -18.13 -19.03 -8.40
N LYS A 666 -19.21 -18.35 -7.99
CA LYS A 666 -19.36 -16.89 -8.07
C LYS A 666 -19.63 -16.27 -6.70
N PRO A 667 -18.99 -15.13 -6.37
CA PRO A 667 -19.18 -14.45 -5.08
C PRO A 667 -20.60 -13.95 -4.87
N VAL A 668 -21.11 -14.14 -3.64
CA VAL A 668 -22.41 -13.59 -3.19
C VAL A 668 -22.20 -12.80 -1.91
N GLY A 669 -22.60 -11.55 -1.91
CA GLY A 669 -22.65 -10.67 -0.74
C GLY A 669 -24.11 -10.47 -0.28
N VAL A 670 -24.32 -10.53 1.02
CA VAL A 670 -25.64 -10.31 1.63
C VAL A 670 -25.57 -9.07 2.51
N ALA A 671 -26.36 -8.07 2.18
CA ALA A 671 -26.56 -6.88 2.99
C ALA A 671 -27.86 -7.01 3.78
N VAL A 672 -27.78 -6.87 5.11
CA VAL A 672 -28.98 -6.88 5.97
C VAL A 672 -29.10 -5.50 6.60
N ASP A 673 -29.89 -4.62 5.98
CA ASP A 673 -30.10 -3.26 6.46
C ASP A 673 -31.15 -3.22 7.56
N ALA A 674 -30.69 -3.46 8.77
CA ALA A 674 -31.50 -3.50 9.99
C ALA A 674 -30.64 -3.28 11.24
N GLY A 675 -31.31 -3.00 12.35
CA GLY A 675 -30.66 -2.79 13.66
C GLY A 675 -30.14 -4.09 14.31
N PRO A 676 -29.65 -4.01 15.57
CA PRO A 676 -29.06 -5.13 16.29
C PRO A 676 -29.97 -6.36 16.46
N ALA A 677 -31.29 -6.17 16.44
CA ALA A 677 -32.25 -7.28 16.52
C ALA A 677 -32.14 -8.31 15.37
N SER A 678 -31.48 -7.94 14.25
CA SER A 678 -31.25 -8.82 13.11
C SER A 678 -29.84 -9.42 13.10
N GLU A 679 -29.12 -9.39 14.22
CA GLU A 679 -27.74 -9.90 14.27
C GLU A 679 -27.68 -11.42 14.06
N GLU A 680 -28.60 -12.19 14.66
CA GLU A 680 -28.70 -13.64 14.43
C GLU A 680 -28.91 -13.96 12.93
N TYR A 681 -29.67 -13.13 12.24
CA TYR A 681 -29.89 -13.29 10.79
C TYR A 681 -28.61 -13.05 9.98
N ARG A 682 -27.80 -12.02 10.35
CA ARG A 682 -26.49 -11.78 9.73
C ARG A 682 -25.53 -12.92 10.01
N GLU A 683 -25.48 -13.41 11.27
CA GLU A 683 -24.61 -14.52 11.68
C GLU A 683 -24.94 -15.79 10.88
N ALA A 684 -26.21 -16.08 10.57
CA ALA A 684 -26.59 -17.24 9.78
C ALA A 684 -25.94 -17.23 8.38
N PHE A 685 -25.85 -16.10 7.71
CA PHE A 685 -25.18 -15.95 6.41
C PHE A 685 -23.65 -16.05 6.55
N ALA A 686 -23.07 -15.43 7.60
CA ALA A 686 -21.64 -15.49 7.86
C ALA A 686 -21.18 -16.93 8.18
N ASP A 687 -21.96 -17.67 8.99
CA ASP A 687 -21.68 -19.06 9.32
C ASP A 687 -21.79 -19.98 8.09
N ALA A 688 -22.68 -19.64 7.15
CA ALA A 688 -22.77 -20.34 5.86
C ALA A 688 -21.60 -20.00 4.90
N GLY A 689 -20.71 -19.07 5.27
CA GLY A 689 -19.51 -18.72 4.48
C GLY A 689 -19.74 -17.62 3.43
N LEU A 690 -20.82 -16.85 3.55
CA LEU A 690 -21.12 -15.72 2.67
C LEU A 690 -20.53 -14.42 3.24
N SER A 691 -20.26 -13.44 2.35
CA SER A 691 -19.88 -12.08 2.77
C SER A 691 -21.10 -11.33 3.27
N VAL A 692 -21.02 -10.74 4.48
CA VAL A 692 -22.15 -10.05 5.11
C VAL A 692 -21.83 -8.58 5.33
N PHE A 693 -22.83 -7.73 5.03
CA PHE A 693 -22.72 -6.27 5.08
C PHE A 693 -23.91 -5.66 5.82
N ALA A 694 -23.73 -4.44 6.33
CA ALA A 694 -24.85 -3.69 6.89
C ALA A 694 -25.76 -3.10 5.79
N ARG A 695 -25.18 -2.70 4.66
CA ARG A 695 -25.90 -2.07 3.53
C ARG A 695 -25.39 -2.61 2.20
N ALA A 696 -26.23 -2.60 1.16
CA ALA A 696 -25.82 -2.97 -0.20
C ALA A 696 -24.68 -2.07 -0.72
N GLU A 697 -24.72 -0.78 -0.39
CA GLU A 697 -23.67 0.18 -0.72
C GLU A 697 -22.30 -0.23 -0.13
N ASP A 698 -22.26 -0.76 1.09
CA ASP A 698 -21.01 -1.25 1.70
C ASP A 698 -20.43 -2.45 0.92
N ALA A 699 -21.29 -3.37 0.47
CA ALA A 699 -20.87 -4.49 -0.37
C ALA A 699 -20.24 -3.99 -1.69
N LEU A 700 -20.88 -3.03 -2.35
CA LEU A 700 -20.38 -2.43 -3.59
C LEU A 700 -19.08 -1.64 -3.37
N LEU A 701 -18.95 -0.91 -2.25
CA LEU A 701 -17.73 -0.21 -1.86
C LEU A 701 -16.55 -1.18 -1.69
N GLY A 702 -16.79 -2.33 -1.05
CA GLY A 702 -15.79 -3.39 -0.90
C GLY A 702 -15.34 -3.98 -2.24
N LEU A 703 -16.29 -4.28 -3.13
CA LEU A 703 -16.00 -4.76 -4.49
C LEU A 703 -15.15 -3.75 -5.26
N ARG A 704 -15.54 -2.48 -5.25
CA ARG A 704 -14.81 -1.39 -5.91
C ARG A 704 -13.37 -1.30 -5.43
N THR A 705 -13.16 -1.44 -4.12
CA THR A 705 -11.82 -1.44 -3.52
C THR A 705 -10.96 -2.60 -4.03
N LEU A 706 -11.55 -3.80 -4.17
CA LEU A 706 -10.82 -5.01 -4.56
C LEU A 706 -10.55 -5.10 -6.07
N VAL A 707 -11.50 -4.66 -6.91
CA VAL A 707 -11.29 -4.76 -8.38
C VAL A 707 -10.54 -3.56 -8.96
N GLY A 708 -10.40 -2.47 -8.18
CA GLY A 708 -9.78 -1.22 -8.63
C GLY A 708 -10.64 -0.44 -9.62
N GLN A 709 -10.28 0.81 -9.86
CA GLN A 709 -10.88 1.59 -10.94
C GLN A 709 -10.51 0.94 -12.29
N ALA A 710 -11.43 0.94 -13.25
CA ALA A 710 -11.02 0.77 -14.63
C ALA A 710 -10.00 1.89 -14.92
N LYS A 711 -8.82 1.57 -15.49
CA LYS A 711 -7.98 2.63 -16.05
C LYS A 711 -8.85 3.48 -16.95
N PRO A 712 -8.87 4.81 -16.80
CA PRO A 712 -9.58 5.70 -17.72
C PRO A 712 -9.10 5.50 -19.16
#